data_757a7cd13cedde26ff46c7a27e9f2e6b
#
_entry.id   757a7cd13cedde26ff46c7a27e9f2e6b
#
_cell.length_a   1.000
_cell.length_b   1.000
_cell.length_c   1.000
_cell.angle_alpha   90.00
_cell.angle_beta   90.00
_cell.angle_gamma   90.00
#
_symmetry.space_group_name_H-M   'P 1'
#
loop_
_entity.id
_entity.type
_entity.pdbx_description
1 polymer ?
#
loop_
_entity_poly.entity_id
_entity_poly.type
_entity_poly.pdbx_seq_one_letter_code
_entity_poly.pdbx_strand_id
1 'polypeptide(L)'
;MTRQLRGPFWLVFSCLVLAALVWSFFSTETIVKAALGETSGSLQILGKDGAVSGACPLKHTEVRGAISGFIARVEVTQTFENSAAQKIEAVYAFPLPENAAVDDMTIQVGNRTVRGVIKQRDEARAIYEKAKQTGHVAALLDQERPNVFTQAVANIMPGEQVVVTISYLQTLEYEDGAYQFVFPMVVGPRYIPGQATGKQAGGWSPDTDKVPDASKITPQVTPPGTRAGHDISIELAIDAGVPIQQLNSNSHEIDVNRTGASTAAVQLKDLAEIPNKDFILKYEVAGEQISDAVLSQAAPANGKLGAGGYFTLILQPPARVAESDITPKELVFVLDTSGSMWGFPLEKAKDLISHALDELYPGDTFNIITFSGDTHILFPEPVFPTAENIRKAKALLSTRTSGGGTEMMKAIRAALVPSDSQDHLRVVCFLTDGYVGNDLEIIGEVQKHANARVFAFGIGTAVNRFLIEGMAKAGRGESEIVTLNDKADVAAHRLYEGLRSPLLTDVSIDWGGLPVADVYPQRLPDLYMGKPLVVSGRYSIATNGTIHIRGRRAGEDFVREIPVSLSGSAGGYRIQASFWARRKIDDLMSQDWAGLQSGNMKPALQKEITHLGLDYRLMTQFTSFVAVEERVVTKDGQPVRVEVPVEMPEGVSYEKIFGDEKDALLYAPNAGLTMYAQLGMASKSARISRNTGVVQHKIPVGGGGSAGGVGSGAGVGAGQGGGVGGGVYHVGKSVPPPPPPPAAAAQTIVDADASAQSTTREEKPTGLRAILESKLHPALLEAFDCWKNSGQDCKLVKDGTVEVQLWLTDDSAAVLEQLKELGFTTTQARPKEKVVVGQLPAEKLADLAKMSAVRFVSLVRR
;
A
#
# COMPACT_ATOMS: atom_id res chain seq x y z
N MET A 1 -17.38 89.38 -19.82
CA MET A 1 -16.70 88.42 -20.73
C MET A 1 -16.46 87.14 -20.05
N THR A 2 -17.41 86.27 -20.28
CA THR A 2 -17.47 84.89 -19.67
C THR A 2 -16.80 83.91 -20.61
N ARG A 3 -15.81 83.06 -20.08
CA ARG A 3 -15.36 81.85 -20.78
C ARG A 3 -15.13 80.76 -19.77
N GLN A 4 -16.09 79.93 -19.66
CA GLN A 4 -16.20 78.54 -19.45
C GLN A 4 -14.89 77.76 -19.07
N LEU A 5 -14.86 77.24 -17.83
CA LEU A 5 -14.07 76.13 -17.41
C LEU A 5 -15.03 74.92 -17.26
N ARG A 6 -15.17 74.14 -18.35
CA ARG A 6 -15.90 72.83 -18.35
C ARG A 6 -15.03 71.76 -19.03
N GLY A 7 -14.04 71.33 -18.31
CA GLY A 7 -13.18 70.22 -18.84
C GLY A 7 -12.66 69.10 -17.90
N PRO A 8 -12.28 69.40 -16.62
CA PRO A 8 -11.68 68.37 -15.83
C PRO A 8 -12.67 67.56 -14.96
N PHE A 9 -13.91 68.03 -14.75
CA PHE A 9 -14.82 67.43 -13.80
C PHE A 9 -15.39 66.06 -14.28
N TRP A 10 -15.57 65.85 -15.56
CA TRP A 10 -16.07 64.61 -16.14
C TRP A 10 -15.01 63.52 -16.19
N LEU A 11 -13.75 63.83 -16.37
CA LEU A 11 -12.65 62.85 -16.33
C LEU A 11 -12.38 62.31 -14.93
N VAL A 12 -12.44 63.17 -13.92
CA VAL A 12 -12.30 62.78 -12.51
C VAL A 12 -13.49 61.92 -12.07
N PHE A 13 -14.71 62.24 -12.50
CA PHE A 13 -15.90 61.46 -12.16
C PHE A 13 -15.91 60.11 -12.88
N SER A 14 -15.48 60.03 -14.13
CA SER A 14 -15.31 58.74 -14.86
C SER A 14 -14.24 57.86 -14.21
N CYS A 15 -13.11 58.42 -13.75
CA CYS A 15 -12.07 57.67 -13.07
C CYS A 15 -12.53 57.15 -11.69
N LEU A 16 -13.31 57.96 -10.94
CA LEU A 16 -13.87 57.54 -9.67
C LEU A 16 -14.94 56.45 -9.81
N VAL A 17 -15.76 56.54 -10.86
CA VAL A 17 -16.75 55.47 -11.17
C VAL A 17 -16.06 54.20 -11.63
N LEU A 18 -15.00 54.27 -12.44
CA LEU A 18 -14.20 53.12 -12.83
C LEU A 18 -13.45 52.51 -11.65
N ALA A 19 -12.88 53.32 -10.77
CA ALA A 19 -12.22 52.86 -9.55
C ALA A 19 -13.23 52.19 -8.58
N ALA A 20 -14.44 52.74 -8.47
CA ALA A 20 -15.50 52.12 -7.66
C ALA A 20 -16.02 50.81 -8.26
N LEU A 21 -16.10 50.69 -9.60
CA LEU A 21 -16.44 49.45 -10.30
C LEU A 21 -15.33 48.40 -10.16
N VAL A 22 -14.08 48.77 -10.31
CA VAL A 22 -12.93 47.88 -10.10
C VAL A 22 -12.84 47.44 -8.65
N TRP A 23 -13.09 48.33 -7.66
CA TRP A 23 -13.12 47.95 -6.27
C TRP A 23 -14.32 47.08 -5.89
N SER A 24 -15.46 47.26 -6.55
CA SER A 24 -16.63 46.39 -6.42
C SER A 24 -16.36 44.96 -6.97
N PHE A 25 -15.56 44.82 -8.05
CA PHE A 25 -15.14 43.51 -8.57
C PHE A 25 -14.14 42.81 -7.63
N PHE A 26 -13.17 43.54 -7.09
CA PHE A 26 -12.23 42.99 -6.10
C PHE A 26 -12.87 42.69 -4.74
N SER A 27 -13.91 43.48 -4.37
CA SER A 27 -14.63 43.20 -3.10
C SER A 27 -15.59 42.03 -3.21
N THR A 28 -16.12 41.73 -4.40
CA THR A 28 -16.96 40.54 -4.60
C THR A 28 -16.18 39.22 -4.58
N GLU A 29 -14.92 39.17 -5.04
CA GLU A 29 -14.09 37.97 -4.92
C GLU A 29 -13.68 37.72 -3.46
N THR A 30 -13.43 38.75 -2.67
CA THR A 30 -13.11 38.61 -1.24
C THR A 30 -14.33 38.21 -0.39
N ILE A 31 -15.53 38.67 -0.78
CA ILE A 31 -16.78 38.28 -0.08
C ILE A 31 -17.21 36.86 -0.49
N VAL A 32 -16.94 36.45 -1.73
CA VAL A 32 -17.20 35.06 -2.15
C VAL A 32 -16.22 34.07 -1.51
N LYS A 33 -14.96 34.46 -1.30
CA LYS A 33 -14.00 33.64 -0.53
C LYS A 33 -14.28 33.61 0.97
N ALA A 34 -14.86 34.65 1.53
CA ALA A 34 -15.24 34.67 2.95
C ALA A 34 -16.61 34.00 3.22
N ALA A 35 -17.43 33.78 2.17
CA ALA A 35 -18.72 33.06 2.28
C ALA A 35 -18.64 31.57 1.94
N LEU A 36 -17.48 31.12 1.42
CA LEU A 36 -17.08 29.72 1.34
C LEU A 36 -16.19 29.35 2.53
N GLY A 37 -16.42 29.90 3.68
CA GLY A 37 -15.97 29.33 4.96
C GLY A 37 -16.53 27.92 5.01
N GLU A 38 -15.62 26.96 4.94
CA GLU A 38 -15.88 25.54 5.06
C GLU A 38 -16.71 25.23 6.30
N THR A 39 -18.03 25.26 6.15
CA THR A 39 -18.89 24.52 7.06
C THR A 39 -18.74 23.06 6.66
N SER A 40 -17.64 22.43 7.11
CA SER A 40 -17.52 21.00 7.04
C SER A 40 -18.73 20.40 7.76
N GLY A 41 -19.57 19.69 7.01
CA GLY A 41 -20.70 18.97 7.60
C GLY A 41 -20.15 17.95 8.60
N SER A 42 -20.78 17.83 9.75
CA SER A 42 -20.48 16.79 10.73
C SER A 42 -21.38 15.60 10.50
N LEU A 43 -20.84 14.37 10.59
CA LEU A 43 -21.63 13.16 10.59
C LEU A 43 -22.45 13.05 11.86
N GLN A 44 -23.73 12.73 11.70
CA GLN A 44 -24.68 12.60 12.80
C GLN A 44 -25.29 11.21 12.80
N ILE A 45 -25.47 10.64 13.98
CA ILE A 45 -26.19 9.38 14.17
C ILE A 45 -27.68 9.67 14.02
N LEU A 46 -28.35 8.99 13.07
CA LEU A 46 -29.80 9.09 12.94
C LEU A 46 -30.49 7.90 13.61
N GLY A 47 -31.56 8.17 14.33
CA GLY A 47 -32.45 7.15 14.82
C GLY A 47 -33.27 6.47 13.71
N LYS A 48 -33.95 5.37 14.02
CA LYS A 48 -34.82 4.64 13.07
C LYS A 48 -35.93 5.49 12.46
N ASP A 49 -36.26 6.59 13.10
CA ASP A 49 -37.24 7.60 12.69
C ASP A 49 -36.63 8.73 11.83
N GLY A 50 -35.33 8.66 11.53
CA GLY A 50 -34.62 9.71 10.80
C GLY A 50 -34.24 10.94 11.63
N ALA A 51 -34.57 10.94 12.94
CA ALA A 51 -34.15 12.03 13.84
C ALA A 51 -32.69 11.92 14.22
N VAL A 52 -32.02 13.08 14.36
CA VAL A 52 -30.60 13.14 14.82
C VAL A 52 -30.54 12.61 16.25
N SER A 53 -29.81 11.51 16.44
CA SER A 53 -29.66 10.83 17.73
C SER A 53 -28.40 11.21 18.47
N GLY A 54 -27.36 11.68 17.78
CA GLY A 54 -26.09 12.07 18.38
C GLY A 54 -25.02 12.35 17.34
N ALA A 55 -23.83 12.78 17.79
CA ALA A 55 -22.63 12.94 16.97
C ALA A 55 -21.78 11.66 16.99
N CYS A 56 -20.75 11.60 16.10
CA CYS A 56 -19.77 10.51 16.10
C CYS A 56 -19.21 10.25 17.51
N PRO A 57 -19.19 8.99 17.97
CA PRO A 57 -18.73 8.68 19.33
C PRO A 57 -17.22 8.82 19.54
N LEU A 58 -16.37 8.59 18.55
CA LEU A 58 -14.93 8.87 18.67
C LEU A 58 -14.71 10.38 18.54
N LYS A 59 -14.00 10.98 19.52
CA LYS A 59 -13.75 12.41 19.59
C LYS A 59 -12.32 12.77 19.25
N HIS A 60 -11.36 12.04 19.79
CA HIS A 60 -9.95 12.31 19.64
C HIS A 60 -9.12 11.03 19.69
N THR A 61 -8.04 11.02 18.94
CA THR A 61 -6.97 10.01 19.02
C THR A 61 -5.67 10.73 19.38
N GLU A 62 -5.12 10.42 20.53
CA GLU A 62 -3.81 10.92 20.97
C GLU A 62 -2.77 9.83 20.76
N VAL A 63 -1.66 10.15 20.09
CA VAL A 63 -0.54 9.24 19.85
C VAL A 63 0.70 9.77 20.54
N ARG A 64 1.27 9.00 21.45
CA ARG A 64 2.53 9.30 22.12
C ARG A 64 3.55 8.22 21.84
N GLY A 65 4.70 8.60 21.30
CA GLY A 65 5.78 7.69 20.96
C GLY A 65 7.09 8.01 21.66
N ALA A 66 7.79 6.98 22.10
CA ALA A 66 9.17 7.06 22.56
C ALA A 66 10.05 6.20 21.65
N ILE A 67 10.95 6.84 20.93
CA ILE A 67 11.88 6.21 19.99
C ILE A 67 13.25 6.11 20.66
N SER A 68 13.81 4.92 20.71
CA SER A 68 15.16 4.64 21.20
C SER A 68 15.93 3.82 20.18
N GLY A 69 16.94 4.43 19.56
CA GLY A 69 17.63 3.86 18.39
C GLY A 69 16.64 3.60 17.27
N PHE A 70 16.44 2.35 16.90
CA PHE A 70 15.54 1.91 15.83
C PHE A 70 14.22 1.29 16.34
N ILE A 71 13.91 1.40 17.62
CA ILE A 71 12.69 0.84 18.22
C ILE A 71 11.83 2.00 18.72
N ALA A 72 10.56 2.00 18.32
CA ALA A 72 9.54 2.89 18.85
C ALA A 72 8.58 2.12 19.76
N ARG A 73 8.31 2.65 20.96
CA ARG A 73 7.18 2.29 21.79
C ARG A 73 6.12 3.38 21.64
N VAL A 74 4.93 2.98 21.25
CA VAL A 74 3.84 3.90 20.93
C VAL A 74 2.63 3.57 21.78
N GLU A 75 1.99 4.61 22.32
CA GLU A 75 0.71 4.56 23.02
C GLU A 75 -0.32 5.32 22.18
N VAL A 76 -1.44 4.68 21.88
CA VAL A 76 -2.57 5.28 21.16
C VAL A 76 -3.76 5.35 22.11
N THR A 77 -4.20 6.54 22.43
CA THR A 77 -5.32 6.80 23.33
C THR A 77 -6.50 7.31 22.53
N GLN A 78 -7.60 6.56 22.53
CA GLN A 78 -8.84 6.86 21.83
C GLN A 78 -9.91 7.28 22.84
N THR A 79 -10.49 8.46 22.64
CA THR A 79 -11.54 9.01 23.51
C THR A 79 -12.90 8.87 22.84
N PHE A 80 -13.75 8.03 23.43
CA PHE A 80 -15.14 7.82 23.01
C PHE A 80 -16.10 8.56 23.94
N GLU A 81 -17.11 9.22 23.38
CA GLU A 81 -18.16 9.90 24.11
C GLU A 81 -19.52 9.61 23.48
N ASN A 82 -20.48 9.26 24.30
CA ASN A 82 -21.85 9.04 23.84
C ASN A 82 -22.69 10.33 23.97
N SER A 83 -22.84 11.04 22.87
CA SER A 83 -23.73 12.20 22.78
C SER A 83 -25.20 11.85 22.43
N ALA A 84 -25.51 10.57 22.24
CA ALA A 84 -26.88 10.11 21.97
C ALA A 84 -27.71 9.99 23.26
N ALA A 85 -29.03 10.03 23.10
CA ALA A 85 -29.98 9.86 24.23
C ALA A 85 -30.08 8.42 24.76
N GLN A 86 -29.45 7.45 24.09
CA GLN A 86 -29.48 6.03 24.45
C GLN A 86 -28.07 5.46 24.57
N LYS A 87 -27.92 4.34 25.28
CA LYS A 87 -26.63 3.67 25.38
C LYS A 87 -26.21 3.11 24.03
N ILE A 88 -24.92 3.20 23.74
CA ILE A 88 -24.33 2.77 22.48
C ILE A 88 -23.23 1.73 22.66
N GLU A 89 -22.95 0.98 21.58
CA GLU A 89 -21.71 0.27 21.30
C GLU A 89 -21.01 0.99 20.16
N ALA A 90 -19.82 1.54 20.41
CA ALA A 90 -19.00 2.16 19.38
C ALA A 90 -18.06 1.10 18.78
N VAL A 91 -17.97 1.05 17.45
CA VAL A 91 -17.05 0.17 16.72
C VAL A 91 -16.24 1.02 15.75
N TYR A 92 -14.92 0.97 15.89
CA TYR A 92 -13.97 1.74 15.09
C TYR A 92 -12.89 0.85 14.49
N ALA A 93 -12.73 0.89 13.17
CA ALA A 93 -11.65 0.24 12.46
C ALA A 93 -10.55 1.25 12.15
N PHE A 94 -9.29 0.91 12.47
CA PHE A 94 -8.13 1.79 12.29
C PHE A 94 -6.90 0.99 11.91
N PRO A 95 -5.91 1.61 11.25
CA PRO A 95 -4.67 0.96 10.90
C PRO A 95 -3.62 1.11 12.01
N LEU A 96 -2.71 0.14 12.10
CA LEU A 96 -1.41 0.24 12.76
C LEU A 96 -0.32 -0.24 11.78
N PRO A 97 0.96 0.08 12.02
CA PRO A 97 2.05 -0.48 11.23
C PRO A 97 1.99 -2.01 11.21
N GLU A 98 2.35 -2.63 10.09
CA GLU A 98 2.27 -4.09 9.95
C GLU A 98 3.17 -4.83 10.96
N ASN A 99 4.30 -4.22 11.31
CA ASN A 99 5.26 -4.73 12.28
C ASN A 99 4.94 -4.35 13.73
N ALA A 100 3.77 -3.74 13.97
CA ALA A 100 3.31 -3.37 15.31
C ALA A 100 3.06 -4.62 16.16
N ALA A 101 3.76 -4.72 17.28
CA ALA A 101 3.55 -5.75 18.28
C ALA A 101 2.72 -5.16 19.44
N VAL A 102 1.38 -5.21 19.32
CA VAL A 102 0.46 -4.74 20.35
C VAL A 102 0.58 -5.65 21.59
N ASP A 103 1.00 -5.08 22.73
CA ASP A 103 1.34 -5.81 23.94
C ASP A 103 0.52 -5.39 25.18
N ASP A 104 -0.24 -4.31 25.12
CA ASP A 104 -1.09 -3.86 26.22
C ASP A 104 -2.32 -3.08 25.75
N MET A 105 -3.39 -3.15 26.56
CA MET A 105 -4.61 -2.38 26.41
C MET A 105 -5.17 -2.02 27.79
N THR A 106 -5.63 -0.79 27.96
CA THR A 106 -6.38 -0.34 29.13
C THR A 106 -7.65 0.38 28.75
N ILE A 107 -8.67 0.32 29.57
CA ILE A 107 -9.84 1.21 29.47
C ILE A 107 -9.97 2.03 30.73
N GLN A 108 -10.35 3.31 30.56
CA GLN A 108 -10.68 4.19 31.67
C GLN A 108 -12.14 4.63 31.55
N VAL A 109 -12.88 4.42 32.63
CA VAL A 109 -14.28 4.81 32.77
C VAL A 109 -14.41 5.67 34.01
N GLY A 110 -14.57 6.98 33.83
CA GLY A 110 -14.46 7.94 34.94
C GLY A 110 -13.07 7.88 35.60
N ASN A 111 -13.00 7.61 36.89
CA ASN A 111 -11.74 7.55 37.65
C ASN A 111 -11.14 6.12 37.75
N ARG A 112 -11.69 5.14 37.06
CA ARG A 112 -11.24 3.76 37.14
C ARG A 112 -10.58 3.31 35.86
N THR A 113 -9.42 2.67 36.00
CA THR A 113 -8.67 2.08 34.91
C THR A 113 -8.71 0.56 35.03
N VAL A 114 -9.14 -0.11 33.97
CA VAL A 114 -9.17 -1.56 33.88
C VAL A 114 -8.14 -1.99 32.81
N ARG A 115 -7.24 -2.89 33.20
CA ARG A 115 -6.25 -3.42 32.28
C ARG A 115 -6.83 -4.61 31.51
N GLY A 116 -6.66 -4.60 30.19
CA GLY A 116 -7.05 -5.68 29.31
C GLY A 116 -6.27 -6.95 29.56
N VAL A 117 -6.94 -8.06 29.38
CA VAL A 117 -6.32 -9.40 29.37
C VAL A 117 -6.32 -9.94 27.95
N ILE A 118 -5.21 -10.56 27.57
CA ILE A 118 -5.11 -11.23 26.27
C ILE A 118 -5.70 -12.64 26.39
N LYS A 119 -6.53 -13.00 25.43
CA LYS A 119 -7.23 -14.28 25.36
C LYS A 119 -7.24 -14.81 23.94
N GLN A 120 -7.59 -16.08 23.75
CA GLN A 120 -7.96 -16.56 22.43
C GLN A 120 -9.12 -15.71 21.91
N ARG A 121 -9.12 -15.44 20.61
CA ARG A 121 -10.04 -14.49 19.98
C ARG A 121 -11.51 -14.79 20.28
N ASP A 122 -11.92 -16.05 20.15
CA ASP A 122 -13.31 -16.46 20.42
C ASP A 122 -13.67 -16.36 21.91
N GLU A 123 -12.72 -16.67 22.81
CA GLU A 123 -12.89 -16.51 24.26
C GLU A 123 -13.03 -15.02 24.62
N ALA A 124 -12.17 -14.15 24.06
CA ALA A 124 -12.23 -12.70 24.29
C ALA A 124 -13.56 -12.12 23.82
N ARG A 125 -14.03 -12.52 22.64
CA ARG A 125 -15.34 -12.13 22.10
C ARG A 125 -16.49 -12.61 22.97
N ALA A 126 -16.45 -13.85 23.45
CA ALA A 126 -17.48 -14.39 24.35
C ALA A 126 -17.55 -13.61 25.66
N ILE A 127 -16.38 -13.25 26.25
CA ILE A 127 -16.30 -12.40 27.44
C ILE A 127 -16.90 -11.03 27.18
N TYR A 128 -16.55 -10.39 26.04
CA TYR A 128 -17.08 -9.10 25.65
C TYR A 128 -18.59 -9.11 25.44
N GLU A 129 -19.11 -10.08 24.70
CA GLU A 129 -20.53 -10.20 24.43
C GLU A 129 -21.34 -10.46 25.72
N LYS A 130 -20.81 -11.30 26.63
CA LYS A 130 -21.41 -11.52 27.94
C LYS A 130 -21.43 -10.24 28.78
N ALA A 131 -20.33 -9.49 28.82
CA ALA A 131 -20.26 -8.21 29.53
C ALA A 131 -21.25 -7.19 28.96
N LYS A 132 -21.34 -7.09 27.63
CA LYS A 132 -22.31 -6.25 26.91
C LYS A 132 -23.75 -6.59 27.30
N GLN A 133 -24.11 -7.88 27.33
CA GLN A 133 -25.47 -8.35 27.68
C GLN A 133 -25.81 -8.11 29.16
N THR A 134 -24.78 -8.24 30.02
CA THR A 134 -25.00 -8.04 31.49
C THR A 134 -24.87 -6.59 31.93
N GLY A 135 -24.64 -5.64 30.97
CA GLY A 135 -24.65 -4.21 31.23
C GLY A 135 -23.35 -3.65 31.80
N HIS A 136 -22.22 -4.35 31.59
CA HIS A 136 -20.93 -3.82 31.93
C HIS A 136 -20.33 -2.99 30.79
N VAL A 137 -19.60 -1.93 31.07
CA VAL A 137 -18.74 -1.29 30.07
C VAL A 137 -17.62 -2.27 29.76
N ALA A 138 -17.40 -2.55 28.49
CA ALA A 138 -16.38 -3.47 28.05
C ALA A 138 -15.72 -2.97 26.77
N ALA A 139 -14.43 -3.29 26.61
CA ALA A 139 -13.70 -3.02 25.38
C ALA A 139 -13.10 -4.33 24.81
N LEU A 140 -13.13 -4.46 23.50
CA LEU A 140 -12.56 -5.57 22.76
C LEU A 140 -11.68 -5.01 21.65
N LEU A 141 -10.44 -5.45 21.56
CA LEU A 141 -9.53 -5.12 20.48
C LEU A 141 -9.20 -6.38 19.69
N ASP A 142 -9.58 -6.40 18.43
CA ASP A 142 -9.35 -7.48 17.47
C ASP A 142 -8.41 -7.04 16.36
N GLN A 143 -7.51 -7.93 15.92
CA GLN A 143 -6.72 -7.75 14.71
C GLN A 143 -7.41 -8.47 13.54
N GLU A 144 -7.94 -7.72 12.58
CA GLU A 144 -8.60 -8.30 11.40
C GLU A 144 -7.60 -8.63 10.29
N ARG A 145 -6.60 -7.77 10.11
CA ARG A 145 -5.43 -7.94 9.23
C ARG A 145 -4.17 -7.53 9.99
N PRO A 146 -2.96 -7.90 9.55
CA PRO A 146 -1.74 -7.46 10.21
C PRO A 146 -1.67 -5.96 10.48
N ASN A 147 -2.28 -5.16 9.60
CA ASN A 147 -2.33 -3.69 9.68
C ASN A 147 -3.72 -3.10 9.93
N VAL A 148 -4.78 -3.90 10.14
CA VAL A 148 -6.15 -3.43 10.38
C VAL A 148 -6.68 -3.98 11.68
N PHE A 149 -7.09 -3.09 12.58
CA PHE A 149 -7.57 -3.38 13.92
C PHE A 149 -8.99 -2.84 14.10
N THR A 150 -9.79 -3.54 14.90
CA THR A 150 -11.13 -3.11 15.26
C THR A 150 -11.24 -2.98 16.78
N GLN A 151 -11.55 -1.76 17.24
CA GLN A 151 -11.87 -1.47 18.63
C GLN A 151 -13.38 -1.40 18.80
N ALA A 152 -13.94 -2.25 19.66
CA ALA A 152 -15.34 -2.20 20.06
C ALA A 152 -15.43 -1.80 21.54
N VAL A 153 -16.35 -0.87 21.87
CA VAL A 153 -16.61 -0.41 23.23
C VAL A 153 -18.13 -0.44 23.48
N ALA A 154 -18.54 -1.30 24.41
CA ALA A 154 -19.95 -1.54 24.70
C ALA A 154 -20.46 -0.77 25.93
N ASN A 155 -21.76 -0.51 25.93
CA ASN A 155 -22.50 0.10 27.04
C ASN A 155 -21.99 1.48 27.49
N ILE A 156 -21.62 2.31 26.52
CA ILE A 156 -21.33 3.73 26.78
C ILE A 156 -22.66 4.43 27.04
N MET A 157 -22.88 4.90 28.27
CA MET A 157 -24.13 5.56 28.68
C MET A 157 -24.22 6.97 28.09
N PRO A 158 -25.43 7.54 27.94
CA PRO A 158 -25.61 8.93 27.53
C PRO A 158 -24.77 9.90 28.38
N GLY A 159 -23.95 10.72 27.71
CA GLY A 159 -23.03 11.67 28.34
C GLY A 159 -21.79 11.05 28.99
N GLU A 160 -21.59 9.74 28.89
CA GLU A 160 -20.39 9.08 29.43
C GLU A 160 -19.23 9.09 28.42
N GLN A 161 -18.02 9.25 28.98
CA GLN A 161 -16.76 9.17 28.25
C GLN A 161 -16.02 7.89 28.64
N VAL A 162 -15.51 7.17 27.64
CA VAL A 162 -14.65 6.00 27.78
C VAL A 162 -13.36 6.23 27.02
N VAL A 163 -12.22 6.08 27.69
CA VAL A 163 -10.90 6.24 27.10
C VAL A 163 -10.26 4.86 26.97
N VAL A 164 -9.83 4.51 25.76
CA VAL A 164 -9.12 3.25 25.47
C VAL A 164 -7.68 3.61 25.10
N THR A 165 -6.72 3.05 25.81
CA THR A 165 -5.29 3.18 25.50
C THR A 165 -4.73 1.82 25.10
N ILE A 166 -4.10 1.76 23.93
CA ILE A 166 -3.35 0.59 23.45
C ILE A 166 -1.88 0.93 23.35
N SER A 167 -1.00 -0.02 23.62
CA SER A 167 0.44 0.13 23.47
C SER A 167 1.00 -0.90 22.51
N TYR A 168 1.96 -0.47 21.70
CA TYR A 168 2.67 -1.38 20.81
C TYR A 168 4.15 -1.02 20.67
N LEU A 169 4.93 -1.99 20.21
CA LEU A 169 6.31 -1.82 19.79
C LEU A 169 6.38 -1.94 18.28
N GLN A 170 7.20 -1.10 17.62
CA GLN A 170 7.55 -1.24 16.21
C GLN A 170 9.04 -1.02 16.01
N THR A 171 9.60 -1.64 14.96
CA THR A 171 10.96 -1.33 14.46
C THR A 171 10.86 -0.30 13.37
N LEU A 172 11.72 0.70 13.42
CA LEU A 172 11.82 1.71 12.39
C LEU A 172 12.61 1.17 11.21
N GLU A 173 12.19 1.56 10.03
CA GLU A 173 12.95 1.32 8.82
C GLU A 173 14.14 2.29 8.78
N TYR A 174 15.29 1.78 8.33
CA TYR A 174 16.49 2.57 8.08
C TYR A 174 16.82 2.48 6.60
N GLU A 175 16.91 3.61 5.95
CA GLU A 175 17.19 3.73 4.53
C GLU A 175 18.02 4.99 4.29
N ASP A 176 19.11 4.84 3.52
CA ASP A 176 19.99 5.94 3.06
C ASP A 176 20.44 6.91 4.16
N GLY A 177 20.78 6.40 5.33
CA GLY A 177 21.25 7.24 6.45
C GLY A 177 20.14 7.78 7.34
N ALA A 178 18.88 7.50 7.02
CA ALA A 178 17.71 7.99 7.77
C ALA A 178 16.88 6.87 8.38
N TYR A 179 16.35 7.08 9.57
CA TYR A 179 15.27 6.30 10.14
C TYR A 179 13.92 6.89 9.75
N GLN A 180 12.94 6.03 9.51
CA GLN A 180 11.58 6.43 9.21
C GLN A 180 10.61 5.88 10.26
N PHE A 181 9.90 6.78 10.95
CA PHE A 181 8.74 6.43 11.77
C PHE A 181 7.47 6.71 10.98
N VAL A 182 6.60 5.70 10.87
CA VAL A 182 5.31 5.82 10.18
C VAL A 182 4.19 5.49 11.15
N PHE A 183 3.20 6.37 11.23
CA PHE A 183 1.93 6.10 11.89
C PHE A 183 0.80 6.20 10.86
N PRO A 184 0.24 5.05 10.44
CA PRO A 184 -0.88 5.06 9.50
C PRO A 184 -2.14 5.57 10.19
N MET A 185 -2.89 6.49 9.55
CA MET A 185 -4.04 7.15 10.18
C MET A 185 -5.39 6.65 9.68
N VAL A 186 -5.46 6.16 8.45
CA VAL A 186 -6.73 5.81 7.82
C VAL A 186 -6.68 4.46 7.10
N VAL A 187 -7.76 3.70 7.20
CA VAL A 187 -7.98 2.50 6.38
C VAL A 187 -8.61 2.95 5.08
N GLY A 188 -7.84 2.95 4.00
CA GLY A 188 -8.35 3.29 2.67
C GLY A 188 -9.45 2.34 2.18
N PRO A 189 -10.38 2.81 1.34
CA PRO A 189 -11.42 1.97 0.74
C PRO A 189 -10.79 0.92 -0.18
N ARG A 190 -11.26 -0.34 -0.08
CA ARG A 190 -10.67 -1.49 -0.76
C ARG A 190 -11.58 -2.08 -1.81
N TYR A 191 -11.08 -2.39 -2.99
CA TYR A 191 -11.79 -3.23 -3.95
C TYR A 191 -11.90 -4.66 -3.40
N ILE A 192 -13.13 -5.19 -3.35
CA ILE A 192 -13.42 -6.53 -2.82
C ILE A 192 -13.78 -7.47 -3.97
N PRO A 193 -12.86 -8.36 -4.40
CA PRO A 193 -13.16 -9.34 -5.44
C PRO A 193 -14.09 -10.45 -4.93
N GLY A 194 -14.71 -11.18 -5.87
CA GLY A 194 -15.51 -12.36 -5.59
C GLY A 194 -17.02 -12.13 -5.61
N GLN A 195 -17.77 -13.18 -5.27
CA GLN A 195 -19.23 -13.17 -5.24
C GLN A 195 -19.74 -12.97 -3.81
N ALA A 196 -20.67 -12.05 -3.63
CA ALA A 196 -21.26 -11.79 -2.31
C ALA A 196 -21.89 -13.04 -1.71
N THR A 197 -21.57 -13.34 -0.44
CA THR A 197 -22.11 -14.50 0.30
C THR A 197 -23.42 -14.20 1.02
N GLY A 198 -23.90 -12.95 0.95
CA GLY A 198 -25.10 -12.47 1.68
C GLY A 198 -24.84 -12.22 3.17
N LYS A 199 -23.58 -12.34 3.65
CA LYS A 199 -23.18 -11.98 5.01
C LYS A 199 -22.59 -10.58 5.02
N GLN A 200 -22.95 -9.80 6.03
CA GLN A 200 -22.38 -8.48 6.27
C GLN A 200 -22.44 -8.18 7.77
N ALA A 201 -21.27 -7.97 8.38
CA ALA A 201 -21.19 -7.68 9.81
C ALA A 201 -21.13 -6.16 10.11
N GLY A 202 -20.82 -5.36 9.11
CA GLY A 202 -20.61 -3.91 9.16
C GLY A 202 -19.96 -3.45 7.87
N GLY A 203 -19.31 -2.29 7.87
CA GLY A 203 -18.60 -1.79 6.70
C GLY A 203 -19.48 -1.53 5.48
N TRP A 204 -18.89 -1.00 4.42
CA TRP A 204 -19.64 -0.70 3.18
C TRP A 204 -19.73 -1.89 2.22
N SER A 205 -18.79 -2.85 2.28
CA SER A 205 -18.78 -4.02 1.38
C SER A 205 -19.27 -5.29 2.07
N PRO A 206 -20.12 -6.12 1.43
CA PRO A 206 -20.50 -7.43 1.92
C PRO A 206 -19.32 -8.41 1.87
N ASP A 207 -19.36 -9.46 2.70
CA ASP A 207 -18.44 -10.58 2.64
C ASP A 207 -18.60 -11.34 1.32
N THR A 208 -17.48 -11.77 0.72
CA THR A 208 -17.46 -12.52 -0.54
C THR A 208 -16.83 -13.91 -0.37
N ASP A 209 -16.92 -14.75 -1.40
CA ASP A 209 -16.24 -16.06 -1.44
C ASP A 209 -14.71 -15.94 -1.48
N LYS A 210 -14.18 -14.78 -1.93
CA LYS A 210 -12.74 -14.47 -1.97
C LYS A 210 -12.26 -13.72 -0.74
N VAL A 211 -13.11 -12.90 -0.14
CA VAL A 211 -12.82 -12.09 1.04
C VAL A 211 -13.94 -12.29 2.05
N PRO A 212 -13.90 -13.39 2.84
CA PRO A 212 -14.99 -13.77 3.73
C PRO A 212 -15.20 -12.84 4.94
N ASP A 213 -14.34 -11.90 5.14
CA ASP A 213 -14.35 -10.89 6.20
C ASP A 213 -14.31 -9.45 5.64
N ALA A 214 -14.72 -9.26 4.38
CA ALA A 214 -14.71 -7.97 3.70
C ALA A 214 -15.40 -6.88 4.52
N SER A 215 -16.56 -7.18 5.10
CA SER A 215 -17.33 -6.23 5.93
C SER A 215 -16.62 -5.74 7.19
N LYS A 216 -15.52 -6.38 7.60
CA LYS A 216 -14.73 -5.97 8.77
C LYS A 216 -13.55 -5.07 8.41
N ILE A 217 -13.08 -5.15 7.16
CA ILE A 217 -11.92 -4.41 6.67
C ILE A 217 -12.28 -3.25 5.74
N THR A 218 -13.57 -3.00 5.55
CA THR A 218 -14.14 -1.93 4.73
C THR A 218 -14.99 -0.99 5.58
N PRO A 219 -14.41 -0.21 6.51
CA PRO A 219 -15.17 0.72 7.34
C PRO A 219 -15.95 1.71 6.47
N GLN A 220 -17.03 2.28 7.01
CA GLN A 220 -17.77 3.34 6.34
C GLN A 220 -16.83 4.52 6.10
N VAL A 221 -16.88 5.11 4.91
CA VAL A 221 -16.04 6.24 4.51
C VAL A 221 -16.89 7.50 4.40
N THR A 222 -16.33 8.61 4.87
CA THR A 222 -17.04 9.90 4.82
C THR A 222 -17.24 10.38 3.39
N PRO A 223 -18.43 10.87 3.02
CA PRO A 223 -18.65 11.53 1.74
C PRO A 223 -17.84 12.84 1.61
N PRO A 224 -17.60 13.34 0.39
CA PRO A 224 -16.91 14.60 0.16
C PRO A 224 -17.52 15.78 0.94
N GLY A 225 -16.69 16.63 1.52
CA GLY A 225 -17.13 17.79 2.29
C GLY A 225 -17.73 17.47 3.67
N THR A 226 -17.58 16.24 4.14
CA THR A 226 -18.06 15.78 5.45
C THR A 226 -16.88 15.25 6.27
N ARG A 227 -16.83 15.55 7.56
CA ARG A 227 -15.83 15.02 8.50
C ARG A 227 -16.42 13.87 9.31
N ALA A 228 -15.57 12.88 9.64
CA ALA A 228 -15.90 11.78 10.56
C ALA A 228 -16.23 12.31 11.95
N GLY A 229 -15.67 13.45 12.32
CA GLY A 229 -15.96 14.11 13.59
C GLY A 229 -14.98 13.80 14.71
N HIS A 230 -13.82 13.21 14.38
CA HIS A 230 -12.69 13.05 15.29
C HIS A 230 -11.44 13.67 14.70
N ASP A 231 -10.48 13.97 15.55
CA ASP A 231 -9.18 14.51 15.22
C ASP A 231 -8.05 13.69 15.86
N ILE A 232 -6.81 13.99 15.49
CA ILE A 232 -5.64 13.28 15.97
C ILE A 232 -4.53 14.24 16.37
N SER A 233 -3.82 13.92 17.46
CA SER A 233 -2.57 14.54 17.86
C SER A 233 -1.45 13.52 17.97
N ILE A 234 -0.22 13.91 17.61
CA ILE A 234 0.96 13.04 17.69
C ILE A 234 2.08 13.79 18.42
N GLU A 235 2.67 13.15 19.43
CA GLU A 235 3.83 13.59 20.16
C GLU A 235 4.87 12.46 20.19
N LEU A 236 6.13 12.78 19.82
CA LEU A 236 7.23 11.79 19.78
C LEU A 236 8.43 12.32 20.57
N ALA A 237 8.96 11.50 21.45
CA ALA A 237 10.27 11.70 22.06
C ALA A 237 11.29 10.80 21.37
N ILE A 238 12.37 11.36 20.84
CA ILE A 238 13.38 10.64 20.06
C ILE A 238 14.71 10.68 20.81
N ASP A 239 15.32 9.54 21.00
CA ASP A 239 16.72 9.35 21.31
C ASP A 239 17.34 8.41 20.27
N ALA A 240 17.98 9.00 19.26
CA ALA A 240 18.58 8.24 18.17
C ALA A 240 19.85 7.47 18.59
N GLY A 241 20.42 7.75 19.79
CA GLY A 241 21.68 7.18 20.25
C GLY A 241 22.93 7.73 19.52
N VAL A 242 22.72 8.42 18.39
CA VAL A 242 23.74 9.08 17.56
C VAL A 242 23.24 10.46 17.15
N PRO A 243 24.12 11.43 16.80
CA PRO A 243 23.70 12.77 16.44
C PRO A 243 22.70 12.79 15.28
N ILE A 244 21.59 13.50 15.46
CA ILE A 244 20.57 13.71 14.43
C ILE A 244 21.00 14.88 13.54
N GLN A 245 21.16 14.68 12.24
CA GLN A 245 21.51 15.74 11.28
C GLN A 245 20.25 16.51 10.87
N GLN A 246 19.30 15.83 10.23
CA GLN A 246 18.02 16.38 9.79
C GLN A 246 16.88 15.64 10.44
N LEU A 247 15.77 16.35 10.63
CA LEU A 247 14.53 15.80 11.13
C LEU A 247 13.39 16.55 10.48
N ASN A 248 12.58 15.84 9.68
CA ASN A 248 11.49 16.43 8.90
C ASN A 248 10.33 15.47 8.72
N SER A 249 9.18 16.02 8.35
CA SER A 249 8.03 15.27 7.87
C SER A 249 7.61 15.81 6.52
N ASN A 250 7.42 14.92 5.54
CA ASN A 250 6.94 15.28 4.21
C ASN A 250 5.40 15.23 4.13
N SER A 251 4.74 14.63 5.13
CA SER A 251 3.29 14.44 5.15
C SER A 251 2.55 15.50 5.98
N HIS A 252 3.17 16.03 7.03
CA HIS A 252 2.54 16.96 7.99
C HIS A 252 3.49 18.08 8.41
N GLU A 253 2.93 19.22 8.80
CA GLU A 253 3.69 20.25 9.51
C GLU A 253 3.96 19.82 10.96
N ILE A 254 5.21 19.94 11.38
CA ILE A 254 5.67 19.52 12.72
C ILE A 254 6.41 20.64 13.43
N ASP A 255 6.29 20.66 14.76
CA ASP A 255 7.15 21.42 15.64
C ASP A 255 8.24 20.51 16.19
N VAL A 256 9.50 20.93 16.07
CA VAL A 256 10.67 20.17 16.49
C VAL A 256 11.42 20.93 17.57
N ASN A 257 11.56 20.33 18.74
CA ASN A 257 12.38 20.83 19.83
C ASN A 257 13.58 19.88 20.06
N ARG A 258 14.77 20.33 19.68
CA ARG A 258 16.00 19.55 19.91
C ARG A 258 16.48 19.76 21.34
N THR A 259 16.53 18.68 22.11
CA THR A 259 16.95 18.67 23.51
C THR A 259 18.42 18.26 23.68
N GLY A 260 19.06 17.74 22.64
CA GLY A 260 20.46 17.34 22.58
C GLY A 260 20.92 17.05 21.15
N ALA A 261 22.15 16.60 20.98
CA ALA A 261 22.67 16.23 19.65
C ALA A 261 21.95 15.00 19.08
N SER A 262 21.61 14.01 19.92
CA SER A 262 20.93 12.77 19.55
C SER A 262 19.45 12.75 19.95
N THR A 263 18.94 13.81 20.62
CA THR A 263 17.61 13.79 21.22
C THR A 263 16.75 14.95 20.72
N ALA A 264 15.49 14.65 20.43
CA ALA A 264 14.50 15.63 19.98
C ALA A 264 13.09 15.25 20.48
N ALA A 265 12.26 16.27 20.69
CA ALA A 265 10.82 16.12 20.82
C ALA A 265 10.14 16.67 19.56
N VAL A 266 9.17 15.95 19.03
CA VAL A 266 8.43 16.27 17.81
C VAL A 266 6.95 16.21 18.12
N GLN A 267 6.19 17.17 17.64
CA GLN A 267 4.73 17.15 17.71
C GLN A 267 4.12 17.65 16.41
N LEU A 268 2.88 17.22 16.13
CA LEU A 268 2.09 17.86 15.09
C LEU A 268 1.85 19.32 15.44
N LYS A 269 1.99 20.21 14.47
CA LYS A 269 1.74 21.64 14.68
C LYS A 269 0.25 21.93 14.90
N ASP A 270 -0.63 21.21 14.17
CA ASP A 270 -2.05 21.18 14.46
C ASP A 270 -2.37 19.97 15.36
N LEU A 271 -2.82 20.21 16.57
CA LEU A 271 -3.19 19.17 17.53
C LEU A 271 -4.61 18.63 17.31
N ALA A 272 -5.31 19.15 16.31
CA ALA A 272 -6.62 18.70 15.84
C ALA A 272 -6.59 18.31 14.35
N GLU A 273 -5.48 17.71 13.93
CA GLU A 273 -5.27 17.25 12.54
C GLU A 273 -6.34 16.23 12.12
N ILE A 274 -6.72 16.27 10.84
CA ILE A 274 -7.67 15.30 10.27
C ILE A 274 -6.90 14.00 9.94
N PRO A 275 -7.30 12.83 10.48
CA PRO A 275 -6.58 11.57 10.24
C PRO A 275 -6.91 10.97 8.86
N ASN A 276 -6.50 11.63 7.78
CA ASN A 276 -6.80 11.23 6.39
C ASN A 276 -5.56 10.91 5.55
N LYS A 277 -4.37 10.98 6.15
CA LYS A 277 -3.09 10.63 5.52
C LYS A 277 -2.09 10.12 6.56
N ASP A 278 -1.16 9.26 6.16
CA ASP A 278 -0.16 8.70 7.05
C ASP A 278 0.79 9.78 7.58
N PHE A 279 1.06 9.76 8.88
CA PHE A 279 2.14 10.54 9.46
C PHE A 279 3.48 9.86 9.21
N ILE A 280 4.40 10.58 8.56
CA ILE A 280 5.73 10.07 8.19
C ILE A 280 6.77 11.04 8.74
N LEU A 281 7.61 10.55 9.64
CA LEU A 281 8.75 11.29 10.19
C LEU A 281 10.04 10.63 9.73
N LYS A 282 10.94 11.41 9.12
CA LYS A 282 12.30 10.98 8.78
C LYS A 282 13.32 11.74 9.62
N TYR A 283 14.31 11.02 10.16
CA TYR A 283 15.45 11.64 10.80
C TYR A 283 16.76 11.00 10.33
N GLU A 284 17.62 11.86 9.78
CA GLU A 284 18.95 11.50 9.32
C GLU A 284 19.91 11.49 10.50
N VAL A 285 20.73 10.45 10.60
CA VAL A 285 21.70 10.29 11.67
C VAL A 285 23.12 10.51 11.15
N ALA A 286 23.95 11.24 11.93
CA ALA A 286 25.34 11.43 11.60
C ALA A 286 26.13 10.21 12.06
N GLY A 287 27.07 9.80 11.22
CA GLY A 287 28.06 8.79 11.58
C GLY A 287 28.42 7.91 10.40
N GLU A 288 29.58 7.30 10.50
CA GLU A 288 29.96 6.18 9.66
C GLU A 288 28.85 5.12 9.78
N GLN A 289 28.51 4.51 8.66
CA GLN A 289 27.51 3.46 8.50
C GLN A 289 27.36 2.63 9.76
N ILE A 290 26.10 2.37 10.15
CA ILE A 290 25.84 1.41 11.24
C ILE A 290 26.58 0.13 10.85
N SER A 291 27.69 -0.14 11.54
CA SER A 291 28.44 -1.37 11.35
C SER A 291 27.57 -2.56 11.76
N ASP A 292 27.84 -3.73 11.21
CA ASP A 292 27.15 -4.96 11.58
C ASP A 292 27.04 -5.04 13.11
N ALA A 293 25.82 -5.14 13.62
CA ALA A 293 25.55 -5.10 15.04
C ALA A 293 24.79 -6.35 15.49
N VAL A 294 25.16 -6.88 16.64
CA VAL A 294 24.39 -7.93 17.32
C VAL A 294 23.90 -7.38 18.65
N LEU A 295 22.60 -7.21 18.74
CA LEU A 295 21.92 -6.87 20.00
C LEU A 295 21.50 -8.17 20.67
N SER A 296 22.04 -8.50 21.84
CA SER A 296 21.67 -9.72 22.56
C SER A 296 21.16 -9.41 23.97
N GLN A 297 20.20 -10.22 24.43
CA GLN A 297 19.54 -10.03 25.70
C GLN A 297 19.23 -11.37 26.38
N ALA A 298 19.68 -11.55 27.62
CA ALA A 298 19.42 -12.75 28.43
C ALA A 298 17.93 -12.86 28.79
N ALA A 299 17.39 -14.07 28.74
CA ALA A 299 16.10 -14.38 29.33
C ALA A 299 16.20 -14.32 30.87
N PRO A 300 15.08 -14.05 31.58
CA PRO A 300 15.04 -14.16 33.05
C PRO A 300 15.49 -15.56 33.48
N ALA A 301 16.26 -15.65 34.54
CA ALA A 301 16.78 -16.93 35.05
C ALA A 301 15.69 -17.99 35.34
N ASN A 302 14.47 -17.54 35.68
CA ASN A 302 13.30 -18.37 35.91
C ASN A 302 12.41 -18.53 34.66
N GLY A 303 12.85 -18.06 33.48
CA GLY A 303 12.10 -18.13 32.23
C GLY A 303 12.21 -19.51 31.55
N LYS A 304 11.34 -19.74 30.57
CA LYS A 304 11.30 -21.00 29.78
C LYS A 304 12.62 -21.29 29.03
N LEU A 305 13.50 -20.30 28.84
CA LEU A 305 14.77 -20.41 28.12
C LEU A 305 15.99 -20.74 28.99
N GLY A 306 15.84 -20.76 30.34
CA GLY A 306 16.97 -21.00 31.27
C GLY A 306 18.07 -19.94 31.12
N ALA A 307 19.31 -20.37 30.85
CA ALA A 307 20.48 -19.52 30.70
C ALA A 307 20.59 -18.83 29.31
N GLY A 308 19.64 -19.06 28.43
CA GLY A 308 19.63 -18.50 27.07
C GLY A 308 19.05 -17.10 26.98
N GLY A 309 18.81 -16.65 25.76
CA GLY A 309 18.26 -15.32 25.48
C GLY A 309 17.81 -15.14 24.03
N TYR A 310 17.61 -13.89 23.66
CA TYR A 310 17.21 -13.44 22.34
C TYR A 310 18.30 -12.56 21.75
N PHE A 311 18.44 -12.58 20.44
CA PHE A 311 19.33 -11.69 19.71
C PHE A 311 18.69 -11.12 18.48
N THR A 312 19.19 -9.96 18.03
CA THR A 312 18.92 -9.36 16.74
C THR A 312 20.26 -9.05 16.07
N LEU A 313 20.51 -9.64 14.89
CA LEU A 313 21.63 -9.35 14.02
C LEU A 313 21.17 -8.34 12.98
N ILE A 314 21.93 -7.26 12.82
CA ILE A 314 21.76 -6.24 11.79
C ILE A 314 22.99 -6.29 10.88
N LEU A 315 22.77 -6.54 9.59
CA LEU A 315 23.82 -6.60 8.58
C LEU A 315 23.71 -5.36 7.71
N GLN A 316 24.71 -4.50 7.78
CA GLN A 316 24.77 -3.29 6.99
C GLN A 316 25.39 -3.57 5.62
N PRO A 317 24.76 -3.21 4.50
CA PRO A 317 25.33 -3.30 3.17
C PRO A 317 26.43 -2.25 2.96
N PRO A 318 27.39 -2.48 2.02
CA PRO A 318 28.35 -1.47 1.62
C PRO A 318 27.68 -0.28 0.93
N ALA A 319 28.28 0.90 1.02
CA ALA A 319 27.71 2.15 0.53
C ALA A 319 27.77 2.33 -1.00
N ARG A 320 28.53 1.50 -1.72
CA ARG A 320 28.72 1.62 -3.18
C ARG A 320 28.88 0.26 -3.84
N VAL A 321 28.34 0.14 -5.05
CA VAL A 321 28.48 -1.02 -5.94
C VAL A 321 29.37 -0.62 -7.09
N ALA A 322 30.32 -1.49 -7.46
CA ALA A 322 31.09 -1.30 -8.67
C ALA A 322 30.23 -1.64 -9.90
N GLU A 323 30.43 -0.93 -11.01
CA GLU A 323 29.68 -1.19 -12.26
C GLU A 323 29.89 -2.61 -12.80
N SER A 324 31.01 -3.23 -12.49
CA SER A 324 31.31 -4.64 -12.81
C SER A 324 30.37 -5.63 -12.10
N ASP A 325 29.70 -5.19 -11.05
CA ASP A 325 28.86 -6.02 -10.21
C ASP A 325 27.38 -6.00 -10.66
N ILE A 326 27.06 -5.30 -11.76
CA ILE A 326 25.67 -5.14 -12.25
C ILE A 326 25.31 -6.33 -13.15
N THR A 327 24.29 -7.07 -12.73
CA THR A 327 23.72 -8.18 -13.51
C THR A 327 22.63 -7.64 -14.46
N PRO A 328 22.61 -8.02 -15.76
CA PRO A 328 21.53 -7.69 -16.68
C PRO A 328 20.17 -8.15 -16.15
N LYS A 329 19.14 -7.32 -16.32
CA LYS A 329 17.80 -7.53 -15.77
C LYS A 329 16.73 -7.54 -16.84
N GLU A 330 15.70 -8.30 -16.58
CA GLU A 330 14.42 -8.21 -17.27
C GLU A 330 13.45 -7.43 -16.36
N LEU A 331 13.19 -6.17 -16.70
CA LEU A 331 12.33 -5.27 -15.92
C LEU A 331 10.91 -5.29 -16.44
N VAL A 332 9.95 -5.69 -15.59
CA VAL A 332 8.52 -5.68 -15.91
C VAL A 332 7.83 -4.66 -15.03
N PHE A 333 7.44 -3.52 -15.59
CA PHE A 333 6.65 -2.51 -14.90
C PHE A 333 5.18 -2.89 -14.94
N VAL A 334 4.55 -2.97 -13.78
CA VAL A 334 3.13 -3.31 -13.62
C VAL A 334 2.40 -2.11 -13.03
N LEU A 335 1.66 -1.40 -13.89
CA LEU A 335 0.98 -0.17 -13.55
C LEU A 335 -0.49 -0.42 -13.25
N ASP A 336 -0.91 -0.10 -12.05
CA ASP A 336 -2.31 -0.03 -11.66
C ASP A 336 -3.00 1.18 -12.31
N THR A 337 -4.10 0.93 -13.01
CA THR A 337 -4.94 1.96 -13.62
C THR A 337 -6.38 1.89 -13.09
N SER A 338 -6.59 1.33 -11.89
CA SER A 338 -7.89 1.25 -11.23
C SER A 338 -8.46 2.62 -10.83
N GLY A 339 -9.71 2.63 -10.38
CA GLY A 339 -10.41 3.87 -10.03
C GLY A 339 -9.75 4.66 -8.90
N SER A 340 -9.15 4.01 -7.91
CA SER A 340 -8.44 4.63 -6.79
C SER A 340 -7.17 5.36 -7.21
N MET A 341 -6.53 4.94 -8.31
CA MET A 341 -5.37 5.59 -8.90
C MET A 341 -5.69 6.89 -9.64
N TRP A 342 -6.94 7.38 -9.61
CA TRP A 342 -7.33 8.58 -10.35
C TRP A 342 -6.57 9.84 -9.88
N GLY A 343 -6.13 10.64 -10.87
CA GLY A 343 -5.45 11.91 -10.63
C GLY A 343 -3.97 11.71 -10.28
N PHE A 344 -3.54 12.25 -9.16
CA PHE A 344 -2.14 12.27 -8.73
C PHE A 344 -1.46 10.88 -8.73
N PRO A 345 -2.04 9.81 -8.15
CA PRO A 345 -1.33 8.53 -8.07
C PRO A 345 -0.95 7.98 -9.45
N LEU A 346 -1.87 8.02 -10.42
CA LEU A 346 -1.60 7.52 -11.77
C LEU A 346 -0.57 8.38 -12.50
N GLU A 347 -0.69 9.70 -12.44
CA GLU A 347 0.27 10.59 -13.12
C GLU A 347 1.68 10.43 -12.54
N LYS A 348 1.80 10.32 -11.21
CA LYS A 348 3.08 10.07 -10.55
C LYS A 348 3.69 8.72 -10.95
N ALA A 349 2.87 7.67 -11.02
CA ALA A 349 3.33 6.35 -11.45
C ALA A 349 3.82 6.35 -12.92
N LYS A 350 3.12 7.06 -13.81
CA LYS A 350 3.56 7.25 -15.20
C LYS A 350 4.89 7.99 -15.29
N ASP A 351 5.05 9.04 -14.50
CA ASP A 351 6.29 9.81 -14.44
C ASP A 351 7.45 8.94 -13.95
N LEU A 352 7.23 8.16 -12.88
CA LEU A 352 8.23 7.22 -12.35
C LEU A 352 8.69 6.22 -13.42
N ILE A 353 7.75 5.57 -14.10
CA ILE A 353 8.09 4.63 -15.17
C ILE A 353 8.80 5.33 -16.32
N SER A 354 8.34 6.53 -16.73
CA SER A 354 8.98 7.28 -17.81
C SER A 354 10.42 7.64 -17.52
N HIS A 355 10.73 8.06 -16.29
CA HIS A 355 12.11 8.32 -15.87
C HIS A 355 12.93 7.04 -15.77
N ALA A 356 12.37 5.96 -15.21
CA ALA A 356 13.05 4.68 -15.14
C ALA A 356 13.40 4.11 -16.52
N LEU A 357 12.53 4.32 -17.54
CA LEU A 357 12.79 3.93 -18.92
C LEU A 357 13.98 4.70 -19.55
N ASP A 358 14.18 5.97 -19.16
CA ASP A 358 15.30 6.76 -19.65
C ASP A 358 16.66 6.36 -19.03
N GLU A 359 16.60 5.71 -17.85
CA GLU A 359 17.77 5.29 -17.10
C GLU A 359 18.15 3.81 -17.27
N LEU A 360 17.36 3.02 -18.05
CA LEU A 360 17.61 1.60 -18.25
C LEU A 360 19.04 1.31 -18.73
N TYR A 361 19.64 0.28 -18.16
CA TYR A 361 20.91 -0.20 -18.67
C TYR A 361 20.76 -0.76 -20.08
N PRO A 362 21.76 -0.55 -20.92
CA PRO A 362 21.73 -1.07 -22.28
C PRO A 362 21.56 -2.58 -22.39
N GLY A 363 22.02 -3.32 -21.37
CA GLY A 363 21.88 -4.77 -21.32
C GLY A 363 20.54 -5.26 -20.74
N ASP A 364 19.75 -4.36 -20.17
CA ASP A 364 18.44 -4.72 -19.62
C ASP A 364 17.42 -4.92 -20.74
N THR A 365 16.41 -5.71 -20.45
CA THR A 365 15.19 -5.77 -21.25
C THR A 365 14.02 -5.31 -20.41
N PHE A 366 12.95 -4.83 -21.05
CA PHE A 366 11.79 -4.36 -20.32
C PHE A 366 10.46 -4.70 -20.99
N ASN A 367 9.39 -4.67 -20.19
CA ASN A 367 8.00 -4.70 -20.61
C ASN A 367 7.14 -3.83 -19.70
N ILE A 368 5.94 -3.47 -20.16
CA ILE A 368 4.93 -2.76 -19.36
C ILE A 368 3.63 -3.57 -19.39
N ILE A 369 3.10 -3.79 -18.21
CA ILE A 369 1.78 -4.39 -17.99
C ILE A 369 0.91 -3.32 -17.32
N THR A 370 -0.26 -3.02 -17.85
CA THR A 370 -1.24 -2.18 -17.17
C THR A 370 -2.45 -3.01 -16.79
N PHE A 371 -3.04 -2.75 -15.64
CA PHE A 371 -4.21 -3.49 -15.19
C PHE A 371 -5.23 -2.61 -14.47
N SER A 372 -6.48 -3.01 -14.58
CA SER A 372 -7.62 -2.58 -13.78
C SER A 372 -8.60 -3.76 -13.67
N GLY A 373 -9.72 -3.79 -14.35
CA GLY A 373 -10.57 -4.97 -14.54
C GLY A 373 -9.94 -6.03 -15.46
N ASP A 374 -9.15 -5.59 -16.44
CA ASP A 374 -8.40 -6.45 -17.37
C ASP A 374 -6.91 -6.09 -17.37
N THR A 375 -6.11 -6.99 -17.94
CA THR A 375 -4.66 -6.85 -18.02
C THR A 375 -4.23 -6.64 -19.47
N HIS A 376 -3.39 -5.62 -19.71
CA HIS A 376 -2.84 -5.31 -21.02
C HIS A 376 -1.30 -5.33 -20.97
N ILE A 377 -0.69 -6.11 -21.88
CA ILE A 377 0.76 -6.29 -21.99
C ILE A 377 1.24 -5.56 -23.24
N LEU A 378 2.22 -4.68 -23.12
CA LEU A 378 2.71 -3.84 -24.22
C LEU A 378 3.42 -4.65 -25.31
N PHE A 379 4.35 -5.50 -24.90
CA PHE A 379 5.11 -6.34 -25.83
C PHE A 379 4.85 -7.82 -25.55
N PRO A 380 4.76 -8.69 -26.57
CA PRO A 380 4.61 -10.13 -26.36
C PRO A 380 5.72 -10.73 -25.49
N GLU A 381 6.94 -10.22 -25.62
CA GLU A 381 8.13 -10.57 -24.85
C GLU A 381 8.87 -9.29 -24.45
N PRO A 382 9.68 -9.31 -23.36
CA PRO A 382 10.52 -8.18 -22.99
C PRO A 382 11.49 -7.78 -24.09
N VAL A 383 11.66 -6.49 -24.28
CA VAL A 383 12.44 -5.91 -25.38
C VAL A 383 13.59 -5.04 -24.85
N PHE A 384 14.67 -4.90 -25.64
CA PHE A 384 15.73 -3.95 -25.32
C PHE A 384 15.25 -2.49 -25.34
N PRO A 385 15.89 -1.58 -24.55
CA PRO A 385 15.51 -0.17 -24.45
C PRO A 385 15.99 0.62 -25.70
N THR A 386 15.51 0.24 -26.88
CA THR A 386 15.74 0.99 -28.10
C THR A 386 14.92 2.28 -28.09
N ALA A 387 15.32 3.28 -28.88
CA ALA A 387 14.59 4.53 -29.01
C ALA A 387 13.12 4.30 -29.44
N GLU A 388 12.89 3.32 -30.35
CA GLU A 388 11.56 2.95 -30.79
C GLU A 388 10.73 2.33 -29.65
N ASN A 389 11.29 1.39 -28.90
CA ASN A 389 10.59 0.69 -27.84
C ASN A 389 10.27 1.63 -26.65
N ILE A 390 11.22 2.50 -26.27
CA ILE A 390 10.96 3.54 -25.24
C ILE A 390 9.87 4.51 -25.69
N ARG A 391 9.88 4.95 -26.96
CA ARG A 391 8.82 5.81 -27.49
C ARG A 391 7.44 5.13 -27.44
N LYS A 392 7.35 3.84 -27.82
CA LYS A 392 6.11 3.04 -27.73
C LYS A 392 5.63 2.93 -26.28
N ALA A 393 6.54 2.68 -25.35
CA ALA A 393 6.24 2.59 -23.93
C ALA A 393 5.70 3.90 -23.36
N LYS A 394 6.35 5.03 -23.66
CA LYS A 394 5.90 6.36 -23.23
C LYS A 394 4.56 6.74 -23.88
N ALA A 395 4.34 6.37 -25.15
CA ALA A 395 3.05 6.56 -25.83
C ALA A 395 1.94 5.74 -25.16
N LEU A 396 2.19 4.49 -24.76
CA LEU A 396 1.23 3.72 -23.98
C LEU A 396 0.89 4.42 -22.66
N LEU A 397 1.88 4.83 -21.89
CA LEU A 397 1.68 5.50 -20.60
C LEU A 397 0.85 6.77 -20.74
N SER A 398 1.12 7.60 -21.76
CA SER A 398 0.41 8.86 -22.00
C SER A 398 -1.09 8.65 -22.31
N THR A 399 -1.46 7.51 -22.88
CA THR A 399 -2.86 7.21 -23.24
C THR A 399 -3.65 6.53 -22.09
N ARG A 400 -2.99 6.09 -21.03
CA ARG A 400 -3.66 5.39 -19.93
C ARG A 400 -4.40 6.37 -19.02
N THR A 401 -5.65 6.03 -18.75
CA THR A 401 -6.51 6.72 -17.78
C THR A 401 -6.94 5.75 -16.70
N SER A 402 -7.25 6.25 -15.51
CA SER A 402 -7.75 5.43 -14.41
C SER A 402 -9.22 5.11 -14.57
N GLY A 403 -9.63 3.94 -14.11
CA GLY A 403 -11.01 3.49 -14.04
C GLY A 403 -11.15 1.98 -13.91
N GLY A 404 -12.34 1.53 -13.52
CA GLY A 404 -12.62 0.12 -13.32
C GLY A 404 -12.17 -0.46 -11.98
N GLY A 405 -12.29 -1.77 -11.82
CA GLY A 405 -11.88 -2.51 -10.62
C GLY A 405 -10.36 -2.73 -10.53
N THR A 406 -9.91 -3.52 -9.55
CA THR A 406 -8.48 -3.79 -9.28
C THR A 406 -8.24 -5.31 -9.28
N GLU A 407 -8.18 -5.93 -10.48
CA GLU A 407 -7.94 -7.36 -10.66
C GLU A 407 -6.43 -7.70 -10.61
N MET A 408 -5.79 -7.31 -9.50
CA MET A 408 -4.33 -7.40 -9.32
C MET A 408 -3.79 -8.83 -9.47
N MET A 409 -4.55 -9.86 -9.08
CA MET A 409 -4.12 -11.26 -9.18
C MET A 409 -3.83 -11.69 -10.64
N LYS A 410 -4.60 -11.18 -11.61
CA LYS A 410 -4.36 -11.45 -13.04
C LYS A 410 -3.03 -10.84 -13.50
N ALA A 411 -2.77 -9.59 -13.08
CA ALA A 411 -1.54 -8.89 -13.43
C ALA A 411 -0.30 -9.56 -12.80
N ILE A 412 -0.40 -10.00 -11.55
CA ILE A 412 0.66 -10.74 -10.85
C ILE A 412 1.04 -12.01 -11.60
N ARG A 413 0.05 -12.83 -11.95
CA ARG A 413 0.31 -14.06 -12.71
C ARG A 413 0.94 -13.77 -14.06
N ALA A 414 0.47 -12.75 -14.77
CA ALA A 414 1.06 -12.36 -16.05
C ALA A 414 2.51 -11.87 -15.89
N ALA A 415 2.80 -11.09 -14.82
CA ALA A 415 4.11 -10.52 -14.59
C ALA A 415 5.14 -11.52 -14.06
N LEU A 416 4.72 -12.55 -13.31
CA LEU A 416 5.63 -13.48 -12.64
C LEU A 416 5.91 -14.75 -13.46
N VAL A 417 5.23 -14.97 -14.57
CA VAL A 417 5.56 -16.07 -15.51
C VAL A 417 6.92 -15.77 -16.14
N PRO A 418 7.94 -16.62 -15.97
CA PRO A 418 9.25 -16.38 -16.57
C PRO A 418 9.15 -16.37 -18.08
N SER A 419 9.88 -15.45 -18.73
CA SER A 419 10.15 -15.55 -20.16
C SER A 419 11.23 -16.60 -20.41
N ASP A 420 11.07 -17.45 -21.40
CA ASP A 420 11.90 -18.65 -21.64
C ASP A 420 13.33 -18.37 -22.12
N SER A 421 13.76 -17.13 -22.28
CA SER A 421 14.86 -16.88 -23.22
C SER A 421 16.13 -16.23 -22.67
N GLN A 422 16.25 -15.93 -21.36
CA GLN A 422 17.39 -15.10 -20.99
C GLN A 422 17.93 -15.40 -19.57
N ASP A 423 19.26 -15.46 -19.46
CA ASP A 423 20.01 -15.47 -18.19
C ASP A 423 19.88 -14.12 -17.42
N HIS A 424 18.78 -13.38 -17.61
CA HIS A 424 18.51 -12.10 -16.94
C HIS A 424 17.76 -12.33 -15.62
N LEU A 425 18.12 -11.58 -14.62
CA LEU A 425 17.37 -11.52 -13.37
C LEU A 425 16.01 -10.85 -13.63
N ARG A 426 14.91 -11.59 -13.48
CA ARG A 426 13.58 -11.01 -13.62
C ARG A 426 13.23 -10.15 -12.43
N VAL A 427 12.94 -8.88 -12.68
CA VAL A 427 12.54 -7.88 -11.70
C VAL A 427 11.17 -7.31 -12.10
N VAL A 428 10.19 -7.48 -11.23
CA VAL A 428 8.83 -7.01 -11.45
C VAL A 428 8.56 -5.82 -10.52
N CYS A 429 8.24 -4.67 -11.10
CA CYS A 429 7.99 -3.42 -10.39
C CYS A 429 6.49 -3.12 -10.40
N PHE A 430 5.81 -3.32 -9.27
CA PHE A 430 4.41 -2.95 -9.10
C PHE A 430 4.28 -1.50 -8.65
N LEU A 431 3.40 -0.73 -9.33
CA LEU A 431 3.05 0.65 -8.97
C LEU A 431 1.53 0.71 -8.75
N THR A 432 1.10 0.83 -7.50
CA THR A 432 -0.31 0.73 -7.07
C THR A 432 -0.51 1.44 -5.74
N ASP A 433 -1.74 1.82 -5.39
CA ASP A 433 -2.11 2.22 -4.03
C ASP A 433 -2.41 1.01 -3.12
N GLY A 434 -2.57 -0.18 -3.72
CA GLY A 434 -2.78 -1.43 -3.01
C GLY A 434 -4.16 -1.62 -2.40
N TYR A 435 -5.17 -0.86 -2.84
CA TYR A 435 -6.52 -0.92 -2.26
C TYR A 435 -7.30 -2.16 -2.72
N VAL A 436 -6.88 -3.33 -2.26
CA VAL A 436 -7.52 -4.63 -2.50
C VAL A 436 -7.80 -5.38 -1.19
N GLY A 437 -8.81 -6.23 -1.19
CA GLY A 437 -9.20 -7.00 0.01
C GLY A 437 -8.59 -8.40 0.08
N ASN A 438 -8.05 -8.93 -1.02
CA ASN A 438 -7.40 -10.25 -1.06
C ASN A 438 -5.86 -10.15 -0.97
N ASP A 439 -5.39 -9.24 -0.16
CA ASP A 439 -3.97 -8.92 0.04
C ASP A 439 -3.13 -10.15 0.45
N LEU A 440 -3.62 -10.99 1.35
CA LEU A 440 -2.92 -12.21 1.77
C LEU A 440 -2.79 -13.25 0.65
N GLU A 441 -3.82 -13.40 -0.20
CA GLU A 441 -3.76 -14.28 -1.38
C GLU A 441 -2.72 -13.79 -2.38
N ILE A 442 -2.66 -12.46 -2.58
CA ILE A 442 -1.69 -11.80 -3.47
C ILE A 442 -0.25 -12.05 -2.99
N ILE A 443 0.03 -11.79 -1.71
CA ILE A 443 1.34 -12.05 -1.10
C ILE A 443 1.73 -13.52 -1.24
N GLY A 444 0.77 -14.42 -0.99
CA GLY A 444 0.97 -15.87 -1.15
C GLY A 444 1.26 -16.29 -2.59
N GLU A 445 0.68 -15.63 -3.58
CA GLU A 445 0.98 -15.90 -4.99
C GLU A 445 2.39 -15.44 -5.35
N VAL A 446 2.80 -14.24 -4.95
CA VAL A 446 4.16 -13.74 -5.14
C VAL A 446 5.19 -14.69 -4.53
N GLN A 447 4.93 -15.23 -3.34
CA GLN A 447 5.85 -16.13 -2.64
C GLN A 447 6.14 -17.44 -3.39
N LYS A 448 5.24 -17.89 -4.26
CA LYS A 448 5.42 -19.12 -5.07
C LYS A 448 6.47 -18.94 -6.18
N HIS A 449 6.75 -17.72 -6.59
CA HIS A 449 7.61 -17.41 -7.72
C HIS A 449 9.03 -17.03 -7.28
N ALA A 450 9.84 -18.05 -6.98
CA ALA A 450 11.20 -17.89 -6.44
C ALA A 450 12.18 -17.18 -7.40
N ASN A 451 11.94 -17.22 -8.71
CA ASN A 451 12.85 -16.73 -9.74
C ASN A 451 12.66 -15.24 -10.06
N ALA A 452 11.58 -14.62 -9.62
CA ALA A 452 11.34 -13.19 -9.80
C ALA A 452 11.67 -12.41 -8.54
N ARG A 453 12.18 -11.19 -8.68
CA ARG A 453 12.28 -10.20 -7.62
C ARG A 453 11.13 -9.22 -7.77
N VAL A 454 10.39 -8.97 -6.69
CA VAL A 454 9.24 -8.05 -6.73
C VAL A 454 9.57 -6.79 -5.97
N PHE A 455 9.57 -5.68 -6.68
CA PHE A 455 9.63 -4.33 -6.12
C PHE A 455 8.22 -3.75 -6.13
N ALA A 456 7.79 -3.19 -5.02
CA ALA A 456 6.43 -2.69 -4.88
C ALA A 456 6.43 -1.23 -4.44
N PHE A 457 5.84 -0.37 -5.29
CA PHE A 457 5.73 1.07 -5.07
C PHE A 457 4.30 1.41 -4.71
N GLY A 458 4.11 1.82 -3.47
CA GLY A 458 2.85 2.35 -2.99
C GLY A 458 2.73 3.82 -3.36
N ILE A 459 1.78 4.17 -4.24
CA ILE A 459 1.61 5.55 -4.71
C ILE A 459 0.38 6.17 -4.04
N GLY A 460 0.58 7.14 -3.17
CA GLY A 460 -0.52 7.82 -2.48
C GLY A 460 -0.20 8.23 -1.04
N THR A 461 -1.19 8.79 -0.35
CA THR A 461 -1.04 9.35 1.01
C THR A 461 -1.41 8.37 2.13
N ALA A 462 -2.15 7.32 1.81
CA ALA A 462 -2.61 6.30 2.77
C ALA A 462 -2.68 4.91 2.12
N VAL A 463 -1.58 4.49 1.48
CA VAL A 463 -1.48 3.22 0.75
C VAL A 463 -1.65 2.00 1.66
N ASN A 464 -2.05 0.87 1.10
CA ASN A 464 -2.04 -0.40 1.82
C ASN A 464 -0.59 -0.90 1.98
N ARG A 465 0.14 -0.34 2.95
CA ARG A 465 1.56 -0.67 3.22
C ARG A 465 1.75 -2.17 3.44
N PHE A 466 0.84 -2.83 4.15
CA PHE A 466 0.91 -4.27 4.39
C PHE A 466 1.02 -5.07 3.08
N LEU A 467 0.21 -4.74 2.07
CA LEU A 467 0.30 -5.39 0.77
C LEU A 467 1.60 -5.03 0.05
N ILE A 468 1.95 -3.75 0.01
CA ILE A 468 3.14 -3.25 -0.68
C ILE A 468 4.42 -3.88 -0.11
N GLU A 469 4.60 -3.79 1.21
CA GLU A 469 5.76 -4.37 1.92
C GLU A 469 5.74 -5.90 1.89
N GLY A 470 4.54 -6.51 2.02
CA GLY A 470 4.35 -7.96 1.95
C GLY A 470 4.70 -8.56 0.59
N MET A 471 4.33 -7.90 -0.52
CA MET A 471 4.69 -8.32 -1.88
C MET A 471 6.21 -8.25 -2.09
N ALA A 472 6.83 -7.14 -1.69
CA ALA A 472 8.27 -6.95 -1.78
C ALA A 472 9.03 -8.01 -0.98
N LYS A 473 8.64 -8.23 0.28
CA LYS A 473 9.23 -9.24 1.17
C LYS A 473 9.07 -10.66 0.62
N ALA A 474 7.86 -11.02 0.15
CA ALA A 474 7.60 -12.32 -0.45
C ALA A 474 8.41 -12.55 -1.73
N GLY A 475 8.59 -11.49 -2.53
CA GLY A 475 9.35 -11.48 -3.76
C GLY A 475 10.84 -11.19 -3.60
N ARG A 476 11.38 -11.10 -2.38
CA ARG A 476 12.80 -10.80 -2.10
C ARG A 476 13.31 -9.50 -2.73
N GLY A 477 12.45 -8.54 -2.98
CA GLY A 477 12.75 -7.20 -3.46
C GLY A 477 12.53 -6.16 -2.37
N GLU A 478 12.28 -4.94 -2.80
CA GLU A 478 12.09 -3.80 -1.91
C GLU A 478 10.76 -3.10 -2.16
N SER A 479 10.31 -2.34 -1.17
CA SER A 479 9.12 -1.51 -1.25
C SER A 479 9.46 -0.06 -1.00
N GLU A 480 8.78 0.84 -1.70
CA GLU A 480 8.88 2.28 -1.48
C GLU A 480 7.48 2.90 -1.49
N ILE A 481 7.28 3.91 -0.67
CA ILE A 481 6.04 4.68 -0.64
C ILE A 481 6.30 6.07 -1.21
N VAL A 482 5.60 6.40 -2.28
CA VAL A 482 5.70 7.68 -2.99
C VAL A 482 4.48 8.52 -2.66
N THR A 483 4.70 9.62 -1.94
CA THR A 483 3.64 10.52 -1.49
C THR A 483 3.42 11.68 -2.47
N LEU A 484 2.38 12.48 -2.24
CA LEU A 484 2.07 13.69 -3.02
C LEU A 484 3.26 14.66 -3.13
N ASN A 485 4.02 14.79 -2.05
CA ASN A 485 5.09 15.78 -1.91
C ASN A 485 6.45 15.30 -2.47
N ASP A 486 6.57 14.01 -2.78
CA ASP A 486 7.79 13.48 -3.36
C ASP A 486 7.95 13.93 -4.82
N LYS A 487 9.15 14.39 -5.18
CA LYS A 487 9.47 14.70 -6.57
C LYS A 487 9.62 13.41 -7.37
N ALA A 488 8.98 13.34 -8.55
CA ALA A 488 8.98 12.15 -9.38
C ALA A 488 10.38 11.74 -9.84
N ASP A 489 11.24 12.70 -10.18
CA ASP A 489 12.63 12.47 -10.58
C ASP A 489 13.46 11.86 -9.45
N VAL A 490 13.30 12.35 -8.22
CA VAL A 490 14.00 11.82 -7.03
C VAL A 490 13.51 10.41 -6.68
N ALA A 491 12.19 10.18 -6.70
CA ALA A 491 11.62 8.87 -6.44
C ALA A 491 11.99 7.86 -7.54
N ALA A 492 12.02 8.29 -8.82
CA ALA A 492 12.47 7.44 -9.92
C ALA A 492 13.96 7.09 -9.82
N HIS A 493 14.79 8.05 -9.38
CA HIS A 493 16.20 7.79 -9.16
C HIS A 493 16.43 6.77 -8.03
N ARG A 494 15.71 6.90 -6.90
CA ARG A 494 15.75 5.91 -5.82
C ARG A 494 15.27 4.53 -6.29
N LEU A 495 14.15 4.48 -7.02
CA LEU A 495 13.66 3.27 -7.66
C LEU A 495 14.77 2.60 -8.47
N TYR A 496 15.42 3.37 -9.34
CA TYR A 496 16.42 2.85 -10.24
C TYR A 496 17.69 2.40 -9.50
N GLU A 497 18.16 3.17 -8.50
CA GLU A 497 19.27 2.76 -7.65
C GLU A 497 18.96 1.48 -6.87
N GLY A 498 17.74 1.34 -6.31
CA GLY A 498 17.27 0.10 -5.67
C GLY A 498 17.21 -1.08 -6.64
N LEU A 499 16.76 -0.85 -7.88
CA LEU A 499 16.73 -1.87 -8.93
C LEU A 499 18.12 -2.22 -9.48
N ARG A 500 19.08 -1.30 -9.35
CA ARG A 500 20.38 -1.36 -10.01
C ARG A 500 21.21 -2.54 -9.58
N SER A 501 21.17 -2.95 -8.30
CA SER A 501 21.90 -4.12 -7.83
C SER A 501 21.34 -4.69 -6.54
N PRO A 502 20.93 -5.95 -6.49
CA PRO A 502 21.13 -6.71 -5.31
C PRO A 502 22.63 -6.84 -5.09
N LEU A 503 23.14 -6.30 -3.98
CA LEU A 503 24.54 -6.39 -3.59
C LEU A 503 24.94 -7.85 -3.34
N LEU A 504 23.98 -8.61 -2.78
CA LEU A 504 24.18 -10.00 -2.46
C LEU A 504 22.86 -10.74 -2.65
N THR A 505 22.86 -11.70 -3.57
CA THR A 505 21.70 -12.59 -3.77
C THR A 505 21.92 -13.93 -3.06
N ASP A 506 20.83 -14.67 -2.84
CA ASP A 506 20.83 -16.00 -2.22
C ASP A 506 21.56 -16.02 -0.87
N VAL A 507 21.28 -15.01 -0.05
CA VAL A 507 21.91 -14.80 1.25
C VAL A 507 21.62 -15.95 2.20
N SER A 508 22.68 -16.45 2.85
CA SER A 508 22.58 -17.42 3.94
C SER A 508 23.58 -17.09 5.06
N ILE A 509 23.29 -17.56 6.28
CA ILE A 509 24.13 -17.34 7.45
C ILE A 509 24.58 -18.70 7.99
N ASP A 510 25.89 -18.91 8.01
CA ASP A 510 26.54 -19.99 8.72
C ASP A 510 26.89 -19.47 10.12
N TRP A 511 26.26 -20.04 11.12
CA TRP A 511 26.37 -19.59 12.51
C TRP A 511 27.66 -20.03 13.21
N GLY A 512 28.59 -20.71 12.54
CA GLY A 512 29.89 -21.06 13.08
C GLY A 512 29.87 -21.92 14.36
N GLY A 513 28.81 -22.75 14.53
CA GLY A 513 28.62 -23.56 15.71
C GLY A 513 28.10 -22.84 16.96
N LEU A 514 27.72 -21.57 16.83
CA LEU A 514 27.01 -20.83 17.89
C LEU A 514 25.69 -21.55 18.26
N PRO A 515 25.32 -21.60 19.56
CA PRO A 515 24.13 -22.30 20.05
C PRO A 515 22.86 -21.50 19.80
N VAL A 516 22.58 -21.21 18.54
CA VAL A 516 21.42 -20.43 18.09
C VAL A 516 20.32 -21.33 17.56
N ALA A 517 19.09 -20.90 17.72
CA ALA A 517 17.90 -21.59 17.25
C ALA A 517 16.76 -20.58 16.95
N ASP A 518 15.73 -21.07 16.27
CA ASP A 518 14.53 -20.27 15.99
C ASP A 518 14.87 -18.90 15.38
N VAL A 519 15.62 -18.92 14.28
CA VAL A 519 16.10 -17.72 13.58
C VAL A 519 15.07 -17.29 12.55
N TYR A 520 14.70 -16.00 12.52
CA TYR A 520 13.70 -15.43 11.63
C TYR A 520 14.16 -14.12 11.01
N PRO A 521 13.82 -13.82 9.73
CA PRO A 521 13.02 -14.69 8.85
C PRO A 521 13.79 -15.97 8.47
N GLN A 522 13.09 -17.09 8.30
CA GLN A 522 13.72 -18.34 7.84
C GLN A 522 14.25 -18.23 6.42
N ARG A 523 13.54 -17.50 5.57
CA ARG A 523 13.99 -17.14 4.23
C ARG A 523 14.53 -15.72 4.27
N LEU A 524 15.86 -15.61 4.17
CA LEU A 524 16.52 -14.31 4.14
C LEU A 524 16.23 -13.59 2.82
N PRO A 525 15.94 -12.27 2.85
CA PRO A 525 15.87 -11.46 1.63
C PRO A 525 17.27 -11.31 1.02
N ASP A 526 17.32 -10.91 -0.25
CA ASP A 526 18.55 -10.45 -0.87
C ASP A 526 19.01 -9.14 -0.17
N LEU A 527 20.29 -8.85 -0.17
CA LEU A 527 20.84 -7.64 0.44
C LEU A 527 20.97 -6.56 -0.63
N TYR A 528 20.25 -5.47 -0.45
CA TYR A 528 20.27 -4.30 -1.32
C TYR A 528 21.09 -3.17 -0.70
N MET A 529 21.52 -2.21 -1.52
CA MET A 529 22.22 -1.03 -1.05
C MET A 529 21.31 -0.17 -0.15
N GLY A 530 21.87 0.40 0.93
CA GLY A 530 21.15 1.30 1.81
C GLY A 530 20.16 0.64 2.78
N LYS A 531 19.85 -0.66 2.62
CA LYS A 531 18.84 -1.36 3.46
C LYS A 531 19.47 -2.51 4.26
N PRO A 532 19.48 -2.42 5.59
CA PRO A 532 20.08 -3.47 6.42
C PRO A 532 19.20 -4.73 6.44
N LEU A 533 19.85 -5.90 6.46
CA LEU A 533 19.18 -7.16 6.75
C LEU A 533 19.08 -7.36 8.26
N VAL A 534 17.87 -7.51 8.78
CA VAL A 534 17.60 -7.71 10.21
C VAL A 534 17.15 -9.13 10.46
N VAL A 535 17.90 -9.86 11.26
CA VAL A 535 17.65 -11.27 11.62
C VAL A 535 17.52 -11.41 13.13
N SER A 536 16.43 -12.04 13.61
CA SER A 536 16.19 -12.27 15.03
C SER A 536 16.21 -13.76 15.35
N GLY A 537 16.73 -14.11 16.50
CA GLY A 537 16.82 -15.51 16.92
C GLY A 537 16.93 -15.68 18.42
N ARG A 538 17.02 -16.95 18.84
CA ARG A 538 17.28 -17.35 20.22
C ARG A 538 18.66 -17.98 20.33
N TYR A 539 19.26 -17.85 21.49
CA TYR A 539 20.46 -18.60 21.87
C TYR A 539 20.24 -19.33 23.19
N SER A 540 20.85 -20.48 23.36
CA SER A 540 20.68 -21.30 24.56
C SER A 540 21.72 -21.02 25.65
N ILE A 541 22.91 -20.53 25.27
CA ILE A 541 24.02 -20.20 26.18
C ILE A 541 24.71 -18.95 25.68
N ALA A 542 25.05 -18.04 26.61
CA ALA A 542 25.85 -16.87 26.33
C ALA A 542 27.27 -17.29 25.88
N THR A 543 27.69 -16.86 24.70
CA THR A 543 29.01 -17.22 24.13
C THR A 543 29.42 -16.23 23.06
N ASN A 544 30.71 -16.27 22.72
CA ASN A 544 31.27 -15.51 21.58
C ASN A 544 31.62 -16.47 20.45
N GLY A 545 31.58 -15.98 19.23
CA GLY A 545 31.94 -16.75 18.05
C GLY A 545 32.02 -15.89 16.80
N THR A 546 32.18 -16.54 15.65
CA THR A 546 32.20 -15.89 14.34
C THR A 546 31.13 -16.50 13.46
N ILE A 547 30.33 -15.67 12.78
CA ILE A 547 29.39 -16.11 11.77
C ILE A 547 29.93 -15.78 10.38
N HIS A 548 29.46 -16.54 9.38
CA HIS A 548 29.83 -16.34 7.98
C HIS A 548 28.57 -16.02 7.17
N ILE A 549 28.50 -14.82 6.59
CA ILE A 549 27.49 -14.45 5.63
C ILE A 549 27.93 -14.96 4.28
N ARG A 550 27.11 -15.78 3.64
CA ARG A 550 27.35 -16.35 2.33
C ARG A 550 26.28 -15.85 1.35
N GLY A 551 26.65 -15.72 0.10
CA GLY A 551 25.73 -15.34 -0.97
C GLY A 551 26.44 -15.25 -2.31
N ARG A 552 25.78 -14.64 -3.30
CA ARG A 552 26.36 -14.40 -4.62
C ARG A 552 26.41 -12.92 -4.92
N ARG A 553 27.56 -12.44 -5.36
CA ARG A 553 27.80 -11.06 -5.78
C ARG A 553 28.24 -11.08 -7.24
N ALA A 554 27.49 -10.42 -8.12
CA ALA A 554 27.73 -10.43 -9.58
C ALA A 554 27.87 -11.86 -10.18
N GLY A 555 27.15 -12.84 -9.60
CA GLY A 555 27.22 -14.24 -10.03
C GLY A 555 28.38 -15.05 -9.43
N GLU A 556 29.29 -14.44 -8.65
CA GLU A 556 30.38 -15.12 -7.96
C GLU A 556 30.05 -15.37 -6.49
N ASP A 557 30.68 -16.39 -5.88
CA ASP A 557 30.48 -16.71 -4.47
C ASP A 557 31.09 -15.63 -3.57
N PHE A 558 30.35 -15.21 -2.58
CA PHE A 558 30.74 -14.20 -1.58
C PHE A 558 30.69 -14.77 -0.18
N VAL A 559 31.73 -14.50 0.63
CA VAL A 559 31.78 -14.87 2.06
C VAL A 559 32.30 -13.69 2.87
N ARG A 560 31.61 -13.36 3.98
CA ARG A 560 32.03 -12.34 4.96
C ARG A 560 31.98 -12.91 6.37
N GLU A 561 33.05 -12.69 7.13
CA GLU A 561 33.14 -13.09 8.54
C GLU A 561 32.73 -11.95 9.45
N ILE A 562 31.91 -12.23 10.47
CA ILE A 562 31.43 -11.24 11.44
C ILE A 562 31.62 -11.83 12.86
N PRO A 563 32.41 -11.19 13.73
CA PRO A 563 32.51 -11.58 15.15
C PRO A 563 31.20 -11.25 15.87
N VAL A 564 30.68 -12.19 16.64
CA VAL A 564 29.41 -12.07 17.34
C VAL A 564 29.61 -12.35 18.82
N SER A 565 29.03 -11.53 19.69
CA SER A 565 28.94 -11.74 21.11
C SER A 565 27.48 -11.91 21.57
N LEU A 566 27.14 -13.12 21.99
CA LEU A 566 25.83 -13.44 22.56
C LEU A 566 25.93 -13.31 24.10
N SER A 567 26.15 -12.11 24.59
CA SER A 567 26.25 -11.84 26.04
C SER A 567 24.96 -11.16 26.50
N GLY A 568 24.30 -11.72 27.50
CA GLY A 568 23.06 -11.15 28.00
C GLY A 568 23.28 -10.01 28.98
N SER A 569 22.84 -8.79 28.67
CA SER A 569 22.53 -7.80 29.70
C SER A 569 21.06 -7.96 30.12
N ALA A 570 20.75 -7.80 31.40
CA ALA A 570 19.41 -8.06 31.97
C ALA A 570 18.37 -6.96 31.72
N GLY A 571 18.72 -5.88 30.98
CA GLY A 571 17.80 -4.76 30.69
C GLY A 571 17.01 -4.95 29.41
N GLY A 572 15.71 -4.59 29.41
CA GLY A 572 14.90 -4.55 28.18
C GLY A 572 14.41 -5.90 27.62
N TYR A 573 14.50 -6.99 28.39
CA TYR A 573 14.10 -8.36 27.99
C TYR A 573 12.79 -8.44 27.18
N ARG A 574 11.76 -7.69 27.55
CA ARG A 574 10.47 -7.76 26.89
C ARG A 574 10.54 -7.31 25.42
N ILE A 575 11.39 -6.33 25.11
CA ILE A 575 11.48 -5.77 23.75
C ILE A 575 12.03 -6.81 22.79
N GLN A 576 13.18 -7.43 23.10
CA GLN A 576 13.78 -8.44 22.22
C GLN A 576 12.92 -9.70 22.11
N ALA A 577 12.31 -10.11 23.22
CA ALA A 577 11.43 -11.28 23.26
C ALA A 577 10.16 -11.07 22.44
N SER A 578 9.51 -9.89 22.58
CA SER A 578 8.31 -9.54 21.80
C SER A 578 8.65 -9.39 20.32
N PHE A 579 9.80 -8.79 20.01
CA PHE A 579 10.25 -8.63 18.62
C PHE A 579 10.52 -10.00 17.95
N TRP A 580 11.25 -10.89 18.62
CA TRP A 580 11.48 -12.24 18.13
C TRP A 580 10.15 -13.01 17.94
N ALA A 581 9.26 -12.94 18.95
CA ALA A 581 7.98 -13.64 18.89
C ALA A 581 7.11 -13.11 17.73
N ARG A 582 7.10 -11.79 17.48
CA ARG A 582 6.42 -11.19 16.34
C ARG A 582 6.98 -11.71 15.01
N ARG A 583 8.33 -11.73 14.85
CA ARG A 583 8.98 -12.28 13.65
C ARG A 583 8.63 -13.75 13.41
N LYS A 584 8.58 -14.54 14.49
CA LYS A 584 8.16 -15.94 14.40
C LYS A 584 6.70 -16.07 14.00
N ILE A 585 5.81 -15.24 14.53
CA ILE A 585 4.39 -15.21 14.14
C ILE A 585 4.24 -14.87 12.65
N ASP A 586 4.97 -13.86 12.16
CA ASP A 586 4.95 -13.47 10.75
C ASP A 586 5.42 -14.60 9.83
N ASP A 587 6.48 -15.31 10.23
CA ASP A 587 6.98 -16.46 9.49
C ASP A 587 5.96 -17.61 9.46
N LEU A 588 5.32 -17.92 10.59
CA LEU A 588 4.26 -18.94 10.66
C LEU A 588 3.05 -18.56 9.81
N MET A 589 2.63 -17.28 9.80
CA MET A 589 1.55 -16.78 8.93
C MET A 589 1.92 -16.95 7.46
N SER A 590 3.16 -16.68 7.09
CA SER A 590 3.64 -16.78 5.71
C SER A 590 3.58 -18.20 5.13
N GLN A 591 3.51 -19.22 5.97
CA GLN A 591 3.42 -20.63 5.57
C GLN A 591 2.01 -21.03 5.10
N ASP A 592 1.00 -20.17 5.30
CA ASP A 592 -0.38 -20.48 4.89
C ASP A 592 -1.23 -19.21 4.66
N TRP A 593 -0.74 -18.29 3.81
CA TRP A 593 -1.45 -17.06 3.45
C TRP A 593 -2.86 -17.31 2.89
N ALA A 594 -3.02 -18.35 2.06
CA ALA A 594 -4.31 -18.70 1.47
C ALA A 594 -5.30 -19.19 2.53
N GLY A 595 -4.84 -20.02 3.47
CA GLY A 595 -5.66 -20.46 4.60
C GLY A 595 -6.04 -19.32 5.51
N LEU A 596 -5.12 -18.38 5.73
CA LEU A 596 -5.37 -17.17 6.52
C LEU A 596 -6.40 -16.27 5.85
N GLN A 597 -6.28 -16.02 4.53
CA GLN A 597 -7.24 -15.24 3.74
C GLN A 597 -8.66 -15.83 3.78
N SER A 598 -8.77 -17.14 3.66
CA SER A 598 -10.05 -17.85 3.65
C SER A 598 -10.63 -18.11 5.06
N GLY A 599 -9.92 -17.72 6.12
CA GLY A 599 -10.28 -18.04 7.51
C GLY A 599 -10.11 -19.52 7.87
N ASN A 600 -9.29 -20.28 7.13
CA ASN A 600 -9.15 -21.72 7.20
C ASN A 600 -7.68 -22.16 7.33
N MET A 601 -6.92 -21.42 8.13
CA MET A 601 -5.52 -21.69 8.37
C MET A 601 -5.28 -23.09 8.94
N LYS A 602 -4.16 -23.73 8.57
CA LYS A 602 -3.76 -25.04 9.09
C LYS A 602 -3.78 -25.05 10.63
N PRO A 603 -4.50 -26.00 11.28
CA PRO A 603 -4.71 -25.98 12.74
C PRO A 603 -3.42 -25.98 13.57
N ALA A 604 -2.36 -26.62 13.08
CA ALA A 604 -1.07 -26.64 13.77
C ALA A 604 -0.43 -25.24 13.83
N LEU A 605 -0.45 -24.49 12.71
CA LEU A 605 0.07 -23.14 12.65
C LEU A 605 -0.78 -22.19 13.50
N GLN A 606 -2.11 -22.28 13.38
CA GLN A 606 -3.03 -21.48 14.19
C GLN A 606 -2.78 -21.67 15.70
N LYS A 607 -2.61 -22.93 16.13
CA LYS A 607 -2.32 -23.26 17.54
C LYS A 607 -1.00 -22.65 18.00
N GLU A 608 0.06 -22.76 17.19
CA GLU A 608 1.37 -22.22 17.54
C GLU A 608 1.36 -20.68 17.61
N ILE A 609 0.75 -20.01 16.64
CA ILE A 609 0.57 -18.55 16.65
C ILE A 609 -0.23 -18.12 17.89
N THR A 610 -1.31 -18.83 18.22
CA THR A 610 -2.12 -18.56 19.41
C THR A 610 -1.29 -18.67 20.69
N HIS A 611 -0.47 -19.74 20.83
CA HIS A 611 0.38 -19.93 22.00
C HIS A 611 1.43 -18.81 22.12
N LEU A 612 2.08 -18.43 21.01
CA LEU A 612 3.02 -17.30 21.00
C LEU A 612 2.34 -16.00 21.41
N GLY A 613 1.15 -15.71 20.85
CA GLY A 613 0.37 -14.53 21.22
C GLY A 613 0.06 -14.48 22.72
N LEU A 614 -0.37 -15.58 23.32
CA LEU A 614 -0.66 -15.67 24.75
C LEU A 614 0.60 -15.61 25.63
N ASP A 615 1.67 -16.33 25.25
CA ASP A 615 2.91 -16.43 26.06
C ASP A 615 3.67 -15.10 26.10
N TYR A 616 3.70 -14.37 24.98
CA TYR A 616 4.41 -13.08 24.82
C TYR A 616 3.49 -11.86 24.96
N ARG A 617 2.21 -12.08 25.25
CA ARG A 617 1.16 -11.04 25.32
C ARG A 617 1.04 -10.23 24.03
N LEU A 618 1.19 -10.88 22.89
CA LEU A 618 1.10 -10.28 21.59
C LEU A 618 -0.27 -10.51 20.97
N MET A 619 -0.84 -9.45 20.44
CA MET A 619 -2.03 -9.55 19.65
C MET A 619 -1.74 -10.19 18.28
N THR A 620 -2.63 -11.06 17.86
CA THR A 620 -2.58 -11.76 16.57
C THR A 620 -3.99 -11.88 16.01
N GLN A 621 -4.14 -12.42 14.83
CA GLN A 621 -5.48 -12.72 14.29
C GLN A 621 -6.23 -13.80 15.09
N PHE A 622 -5.56 -14.49 16.02
CA PHE A 622 -6.13 -15.55 16.88
C PHE A 622 -6.15 -15.19 18.36
N THR A 623 -5.62 -14.03 18.74
CA THR A 623 -5.61 -13.54 20.12
C THR A 623 -6.10 -12.10 20.15
N SER A 624 -6.90 -11.76 21.14
CA SER A 624 -7.51 -10.44 21.29
C SER A 624 -7.36 -9.94 22.71
N PHE A 625 -7.30 -8.62 22.88
CA PHE A 625 -7.42 -7.99 24.20
C PHE A 625 -8.90 -7.74 24.53
N VAL A 626 -9.27 -8.09 25.77
CA VAL A 626 -10.58 -7.76 26.31
C VAL A 626 -10.42 -7.14 27.69
N ALA A 627 -11.12 -6.03 27.93
CA ALA A 627 -11.22 -5.40 29.23
C ALA A 627 -12.70 -5.25 29.60
N VAL A 628 -13.04 -5.56 30.85
CA VAL A 628 -14.43 -5.49 31.34
C VAL A 628 -14.41 -4.73 32.67
N GLU A 629 -15.20 -3.67 32.75
CA GLU A 629 -15.45 -2.92 33.99
C GLU A 629 -16.34 -3.77 34.92
N GLU A 630 -15.97 -3.89 36.18
CA GLU A 630 -16.69 -4.71 37.15
C GLU A 630 -18.09 -4.16 37.49
N ARG A 631 -18.30 -2.84 37.34
CA ARG A 631 -19.56 -2.20 37.64
C ARG A 631 -20.60 -2.43 36.52
N VAL A 632 -21.75 -2.90 36.89
CA VAL A 632 -22.94 -2.94 36.02
C VAL A 632 -23.50 -1.52 35.89
N VAL A 633 -23.48 -0.94 34.67
CA VAL A 633 -24.00 0.41 34.41
C VAL A 633 -25.44 0.41 33.96
N THR A 634 -25.93 -0.71 33.42
CA THR A 634 -27.32 -0.85 32.99
C THR A 634 -27.77 -2.30 33.05
N LYS A 635 -29.10 -2.53 33.34
CA LYS A 635 -29.70 -3.86 33.32
C LYS A 635 -30.64 -4.12 32.14
N ASP A 636 -30.93 -3.08 31.34
CA ASP A 636 -31.99 -3.13 30.33
C ASP A 636 -31.43 -3.05 28.90
N GLY A 637 -31.85 -4.00 28.05
CA GLY A 637 -31.69 -3.99 26.59
C GLY A 637 -30.24 -4.07 26.06
N GLN A 638 -30.10 -4.24 24.77
CA GLN A 638 -28.83 -4.19 24.07
C GLN A 638 -28.46 -2.75 23.72
N PRO A 639 -27.17 -2.37 23.70
CA PRO A 639 -26.75 -1.08 23.20
C PRO A 639 -26.99 -0.97 21.71
N VAL A 640 -27.20 0.24 21.22
CA VAL A 640 -27.27 0.50 19.79
C VAL A 640 -25.84 0.51 19.24
N ARG A 641 -25.58 -0.34 18.26
CA ARG A 641 -24.28 -0.40 17.58
C ARG A 641 -24.11 0.80 16.67
N VAL A 642 -23.00 1.50 16.81
CA VAL A 642 -22.60 2.63 15.99
C VAL A 642 -21.20 2.36 15.43
N GLU A 643 -21.12 2.33 14.11
CA GLU A 643 -19.82 2.24 13.43
C GLU A 643 -19.24 3.64 13.25
N VAL A 644 -18.00 3.82 13.67
CA VAL A 644 -17.28 5.08 13.49
C VAL A 644 -16.73 5.10 12.06
N PRO A 645 -17.14 6.06 11.23
CA PRO A 645 -16.60 6.17 9.87
C PRO A 645 -15.17 6.67 9.90
N VAL A 646 -14.43 6.32 8.85
CA VAL A 646 -13.09 6.84 8.58
C VAL A 646 -13.13 7.99 7.59
N GLU A 647 -12.12 8.84 7.63
CA GLU A 647 -11.94 9.90 6.63
C GLU A 647 -11.58 9.30 5.27
N MET A 648 -11.90 10.03 4.19
CA MET A 648 -11.41 9.67 2.87
C MET A 648 -9.91 10.00 2.79
N PRO A 649 -9.04 9.08 2.30
CA PRO A 649 -7.63 9.38 2.13
C PRO A 649 -7.39 10.61 1.26
N GLU A 650 -6.45 11.46 1.64
CA GLU A 650 -6.11 12.68 0.91
C GLU A 650 -5.66 12.36 -0.52
N GLY A 651 -6.21 13.09 -1.49
CA GLY A 651 -5.90 12.89 -2.91
C GLY A 651 -6.66 11.76 -3.60
N VAL A 652 -7.50 10.99 -2.89
CA VAL A 652 -8.32 9.91 -3.45
C VAL A 652 -9.72 10.43 -3.77
N SER A 653 -10.24 10.15 -4.98
CA SER A 653 -11.59 10.58 -5.37
C SER A 653 -12.65 9.59 -4.91
N TYR A 654 -13.60 10.09 -4.09
CA TYR A 654 -14.76 9.33 -3.63
C TYR A 654 -15.62 8.84 -4.80
N GLU A 655 -15.90 9.71 -5.77
CA GLU A 655 -16.79 9.42 -6.91
C GLU A 655 -16.21 8.34 -7.84
N LYS A 656 -14.86 8.23 -7.89
CA LYS A 656 -14.21 7.21 -8.72
C LYS A 656 -14.21 5.82 -8.10
N ILE A 657 -14.43 5.73 -6.78
CA ILE A 657 -14.50 4.46 -6.05
C ILE A 657 -15.95 4.04 -5.85
N PHE A 658 -16.81 4.96 -5.40
CA PHE A 658 -18.19 4.67 -4.99
C PHE A 658 -19.25 5.08 -6.04
N GLY A 659 -18.88 5.75 -7.14
CA GLY A 659 -19.80 6.32 -8.11
C GLY A 659 -20.38 7.66 -7.65
N ASP A 660 -21.37 8.20 -8.42
CA ASP A 660 -22.04 9.43 -8.03
C ASP A 660 -22.86 9.21 -6.74
N GLU A 661 -23.05 10.28 -5.95
CA GLU A 661 -23.68 10.28 -4.62
C GLU A 661 -25.04 9.52 -4.56
N LYS A 662 -25.75 9.41 -5.69
CA LYS A 662 -26.99 8.65 -5.83
C LYS A 662 -26.79 7.13 -5.81
N ASP A 663 -25.64 6.66 -6.31
CA ASP A 663 -25.31 5.24 -6.39
C ASP A 663 -24.73 4.74 -5.04
N ALA A 664 -24.02 5.62 -4.32
CA ALA A 664 -23.47 5.31 -3.00
C ALA A 664 -24.54 4.97 -1.95
N LEU A 665 -25.74 5.56 -2.05
CA LEU A 665 -26.89 5.25 -1.18
C LEU A 665 -27.46 3.84 -1.41
N LEU A 666 -27.16 3.19 -2.55
CA LEU A 666 -27.58 1.82 -2.84
C LEU A 666 -26.71 0.77 -2.15
N TYR A 667 -25.50 1.13 -1.73
CA TYR A 667 -24.53 0.22 -1.10
C TYR A 667 -24.57 0.23 0.44
N ALA A 668 -25.48 0.96 1.08
CA ALA A 668 -25.70 0.95 2.53
C ALA A 668 -27.03 0.21 2.91
N PRO A 669 -27.11 -1.13 2.75
CA PRO A 669 -28.28 -1.86 3.17
C PRO A 669 -28.22 -2.18 4.67
N ASN A 670 -29.18 -1.69 5.42
CA ASN A 670 -29.57 -2.21 6.75
C ASN A 670 -28.64 -2.00 7.95
N ALA A 671 -27.96 -0.88 8.07
CA ALA A 671 -27.51 -0.42 9.37
C ALA A 671 -28.75 0.04 10.16
N GLY A 672 -28.97 -0.53 11.32
CA GLY A 672 -30.12 -0.16 12.18
C GLY A 672 -30.10 1.28 12.70
N LEU A 673 -29.06 2.03 12.36
CA LEU A 673 -28.89 3.47 12.43
C LEU A 673 -28.16 3.89 11.17
N THR A 674 -28.81 4.65 10.30
CA THR A 674 -28.19 5.19 9.09
C THR A 674 -27.45 6.47 9.48
N MET A 675 -26.13 6.55 9.22
CA MET A 675 -25.37 7.80 9.32
C MET A 675 -25.55 8.59 8.03
N TYR A 676 -26.16 9.77 8.11
CA TYR A 676 -26.27 10.70 6.99
C TYR A 676 -25.37 11.92 7.21
N ALA A 677 -24.66 12.30 6.15
CA ALA A 677 -23.99 13.59 6.11
C ALA A 677 -25.06 14.69 5.94
N GLN A 678 -25.24 15.58 6.91
CA GLN A 678 -25.92 16.84 6.68
C GLN A 678 -24.96 17.76 5.92
N LEU A 679 -24.98 17.69 4.59
CA LEU A 679 -24.48 18.78 3.77
C LEU A 679 -25.24 20.05 4.19
N GLY A 680 -24.51 21.06 4.63
CA GLY A 680 -25.03 22.40 4.88
C GLY A 680 -25.55 23.03 3.58
N MET A 681 -26.60 22.51 3.02
CA MET A 681 -27.40 23.19 2.03
C MET A 681 -28.18 24.26 2.78
N ALA A 682 -27.58 25.45 2.88
CA ALA A 682 -28.38 26.66 3.04
C ALA A 682 -29.49 26.59 1.99
N SER A 683 -30.69 26.34 2.47
CA SER A 683 -31.89 26.27 1.68
C SER A 683 -31.98 27.51 0.81
N LYS A 684 -31.65 27.40 -0.46
CA LYS A 684 -32.32 28.22 -1.46
C LYS A 684 -33.74 27.71 -1.54
N SER A 685 -34.57 28.12 -0.60
CA SER A 685 -36.03 28.17 -0.80
C SER A 685 -36.28 29.17 -1.95
N ALA A 686 -36.05 28.72 -3.16
CA ALA A 686 -36.60 29.40 -4.31
C ALA A 686 -38.12 29.28 -4.19
N ARG A 687 -38.77 30.43 -3.98
CA ARG A 687 -40.16 30.63 -4.19
C ARG A 687 -40.53 30.08 -5.56
N ILE A 688 -41.14 28.90 -5.61
CA ILE A 688 -41.95 28.46 -6.73
C ILE A 688 -43.36 28.90 -6.44
N SER A 689 -43.74 29.96 -7.14
CA SER A 689 -45.09 30.49 -7.25
C SER A 689 -46.01 29.39 -7.70
N ARG A 690 -47.07 29.25 -6.95
CA ARG A 690 -48.25 28.45 -7.31
C ARG A 690 -48.73 28.87 -8.70
N ASN A 691 -48.81 27.91 -9.60
CA ASN A 691 -49.76 28.04 -10.70
C ASN A 691 -50.52 26.69 -10.79
N THR A 692 -51.75 26.77 -10.36
CA THR A 692 -52.77 25.71 -10.41
C THR A 692 -53.16 25.47 -11.84
N GLY A 693 -52.89 24.28 -12.34
CA GLY A 693 -53.47 23.78 -13.58
C GLY A 693 -53.92 22.35 -13.39
N VAL A 694 -55.21 22.20 -13.07
CA VAL A 694 -55.94 20.92 -13.00
C VAL A 694 -56.09 20.37 -14.40
N VAL A 695 -55.55 19.18 -14.69
CA VAL A 695 -55.99 18.36 -15.81
C VAL A 695 -56.32 16.97 -15.27
N GLN A 696 -57.59 16.69 -15.21
CA GLN A 696 -58.17 15.36 -15.00
C GLN A 696 -57.96 14.52 -16.26
N HIS A 697 -57.36 13.35 -16.14
CA HIS A 697 -57.59 12.28 -17.09
C HIS A 697 -58.14 11.02 -16.39
N LYS A 698 -59.31 10.66 -16.85
CA LYS A 698 -60.12 9.48 -16.50
C LYS A 698 -59.36 8.19 -16.89
N ILE A 699 -59.37 7.26 -15.96
CA ILE A 699 -59.07 5.82 -16.20
C ILE A 699 -60.40 5.08 -16.34
N PRO A 700 -60.60 4.22 -17.32
CA PRO A 700 -61.78 3.32 -17.33
C PRO A 700 -61.50 2.06 -16.51
N VAL A 701 -62.57 1.74 -15.75
CA VAL A 701 -62.74 0.55 -14.92
C VAL A 701 -63.28 -0.59 -15.81
N GLY A 702 -62.76 -1.79 -15.54
CA GLY A 702 -63.41 -3.06 -15.87
C GLY A 702 -62.59 -4.15 -15.20
N GLY A 703 -63.03 -5.01 -14.37
CA GLY A 703 -64.31 -5.56 -14.03
C GLY A 703 -64.16 -7.07 -13.85
N GLY A 704 -64.43 -7.60 -12.63
CA GLY A 704 -64.79 -9.01 -12.37
C GLY A 704 -63.64 -9.94 -11.96
N GLY A 705 -63.67 -10.64 -10.88
CA GLY A 705 -64.58 -11.33 -10.05
C GLY A 705 -63.85 -12.29 -9.14
N SER A 706 -64.15 -12.25 -7.88
CA SER A 706 -64.80 -13.26 -7.04
C SER A 706 -64.01 -14.46 -6.49
N ALA A 707 -64.06 -14.60 -5.21
CA ALA A 707 -64.13 -15.76 -4.27
C ALA A 707 -62.81 -16.35 -3.84
N GLY A 708 -62.41 -16.51 -2.64
CA GLY A 708 -63.13 -16.82 -1.38
C GLY A 708 -62.38 -17.90 -0.68
N GLY A 709 -62.09 -17.78 0.61
CA GLY A 709 -61.57 -18.93 1.36
C GLY A 709 -60.78 -18.59 2.64
N VAL A 710 -61.51 -18.59 3.73
CA VAL A 710 -61.04 -18.45 5.11
C VAL A 710 -60.48 -19.76 5.60
N GLY A 711 -59.42 -19.76 6.47
CA GLY A 711 -58.94 -20.93 7.19
C GLY A 711 -57.89 -20.61 8.24
N SER A 712 -58.36 -20.31 9.43
CA SER A 712 -57.59 -20.26 10.69
C SER A 712 -57.24 -21.67 11.20
N GLY A 713 -56.03 -21.84 11.82
CA GLY A 713 -55.71 -23.04 12.56
C GLY A 713 -54.41 -22.92 13.37
N ALA A 714 -54.56 -22.64 14.66
CA ALA A 714 -53.52 -22.77 15.65
C ALA A 714 -53.29 -24.24 16.05
N GLY A 715 -52.06 -24.63 16.38
CA GLY A 715 -51.75 -25.91 16.96
C GLY A 715 -50.35 -25.94 17.60
N VAL A 716 -50.36 -25.94 18.93
CA VAL A 716 -49.17 -26.14 19.81
C VAL A 716 -48.96 -27.64 19.96
N GLY A 717 -47.67 -28.09 20.00
CA GLY A 717 -47.37 -29.47 20.40
C GLY A 717 -45.87 -29.71 20.59
N ALA A 718 -45.47 -29.82 21.86
CA ALA A 718 -44.17 -30.31 22.27
C ALA A 718 -44.10 -31.83 22.19
N GLY A 719 -42.90 -32.39 21.91
CA GLY A 719 -42.66 -33.82 22.04
C GLY A 719 -41.24 -34.22 21.88
N GLN A 720 -40.58 -34.68 22.96
CA GLN A 720 -39.36 -35.38 23.05
C GLN A 720 -39.45 -36.80 22.46
N GLY A 721 -38.33 -37.34 21.98
CA GLY A 721 -38.17 -38.78 21.87
C GLY A 721 -37.12 -39.20 20.86
N GLY A 722 -36.05 -39.85 21.38
CA GLY A 722 -34.97 -40.44 20.60
C GLY A 722 -35.33 -41.74 19.90
N GLY A 723 -34.48 -42.20 19.00
CA GLY A 723 -34.59 -43.52 18.40
C GLY A 723 -33.62 -43.73 17.20
N VAL A 724 -32.71 -44.62 17.40
CA VAL A 724 -31.79 -45.16 16.40
C VAL A 724 -32.52 -46.05 15.40
N GLY A 725 -32.10 -46.11 14.13
CA GLY A 725 -32.54 -47.15 13.26
C GLY A 725 -32.31 -46.87 11.76
N GLY A 726 -31.40 -47.62 11.16
CA GLY A 726 -30.99 -47.56 9.79
C GLY A 726 -32.06 -48.02 8.79
N GLY A 727 -31.79 -47.66 7.54
CA GLY A 727 -32.54 -48.38 6.50
C GLY A 727 -32.60 -47.64 5.14
N VAL A 728 -31.85 -48.16 4.21
CA VAL A 728 -32.15 -48.35 2.76
C VAL A 728 -32.08 -47.11 1.85
N TYR A 729 -31.07 -47.15 1.06
CA TYR A 729 -30.87 -46.33 -0.19
C TYR A 729 -31.99 -46.61 -1.21
N HIS A 730 -32.63 -45.58 -1.71
CA HIS A 730 -33.25 -45.59 -3.03
C HIS A 730 -32.42 -44.74 -3.98
N VAL A 731 -31.84 -45.46 -4.97
CA VAL A 731 -31.13 -44.88 -6.11
C VAL A 731 -32.17 -44.18 -7.01
N GLY A 732 -32.20 -42.86 -6.95
CA GLY A 732 -32.83 -42.01 -7.95
C GLY A 732 -31.82 -41.73 -9.07
N LYS A 733 -32.23 -42.03 -10.29
CA LYS A 733 -31.44 -41.83 -11.51
C LYS A 733 -30.95 -40.39 -11.59
N SER A 734 -29.63 -40.21 -11.62
CA SER A 734 -28.98 -38.94 -11.93
C SER A 734 -29.17 -38.62 -13.40
N VAL A 735 -29.75 -37.52 -13.71
CA VAL A 735 -29.69 -36.87 -15.00
C VAL A 735 -28.26 -36.38 -15.21
N PRO A 736 -27.58 -36.70 -16.31
CA PRO A 736 -26.23 -36.20 -16.56
C PRO A 736 -26.28 -34.68 -16.75
N PRO A 737 -25.23 -33.94 -16.29
CA PRO A 737 -25.13 -32.50 -16.54
C PRO A 737 -25.02 -32.26 -18.06
N PRO A 738 -25.51 -31.11 -18.55
CA PRO A 738 -25.37 -30.76 -19.95
C PRO A 738 -23.87 -30.66 -20.33
N PRO A 739 -23.51 -30.97 -21.54
CA PRO A 739 -22.10 -30.91 -22.00
C PRO A 739 -21.63 -29.44 -21.90
N PRO A 740 -20.33 -29.22 -21.59
CA PRO A 740 -19.77 -27.89 -21.63
C PRO A 740 -19.89 -27.30 -23.04
N PRO A 741 -20.12 -25.99 -23.16
CA PRO A 741 -20.12 -25.34 -24.46
C PRO A 741 -18.76 -25.55 -25.14
N PRO A 742 -18.73 -25.69 -26.49
CA PRO A 742 -17.48 -25.88 -27.22
C PRO A 742 -16.56 -24.69 -26.95
N ALA A 743 -15.29 -24.97 -26.74
CA ALA A 743 -14.25 -23.96 -26.60
C ALA A 743 -14.36 -22.99 -27.79
N ALA A 744 -14.73 -21.77 -27.51
CA ALA A 744 -14.68 -20.69 -28.48
C ALA A 744 -13.22 -20.54 -28.89
N ALA A 745 -12.94 -20.80 -30.14
CA ALA A 745 -11.70 -20.46 -30.79
C ALA A 745 -11.44 -18.96 -30.49
N ALA A 746 -10.20 -18.66 -30.11
CA ALA A 746 -9.73 -17.31 -29.96
C ALA A 746 -10.02 -16.52 -31.24
N GLN A 747 -11.14 -15.82 -31.28
CA GLN A 747 -11.36 -14.78 -32.25
C GLN A 747 -10.68 -13.54 -31.72
N THR A 748 -9.61 -13.16 -32.39
CA THR A 748 -9.08 -11.81 -32.42
C THR A 748 -10.24 -10.86 -32.64
N ILE A 749 -10.73 -10.21 -31.60
CA ILE A 749 -11.64 -9.09 -31.73
C ILE A 749 -10.79 -7.93 -32.20
N VAL A 750 -10.85 -7.67 -33.51
CA VAL A 750 -10.45 -6.42 -34.09
C VAL A 750 -11.54 -5.42 -33.75
N ASP A 751 -11.16 -4.37 -33.03
CA ASP A 751 -12.02 -3.25 -32.63
C ASP A 751 -12.84 -2.72 -33.81
N ALA A 752 -14.14 -2.76 -33.65
CA ALA A 752 -15.09 -1.97 -34.42
C ALA A 752 -15.62 -0.84 -33.52
N ASP A 753 -14.79 0.15 -33.28
CA ASP A 753 -15.26 1.50 -32.92
C ASP A 753 -14.26 2.56 -33.42
N ALA A 754 -14.23 2.71 -34.74
CA ALA A 754 -13.49 3.78 -35.39
C ALA A 754 -14.39 4.42 -36.45
N SER A 755 -15.37 5.19 -36.00
CA SER A 755 -16.04 6.14 -36.85
C SER A 755 -15.99 7.52 -36.20
N ALA A 756 -14.91 8.22 -36.40
CA ALA A 756 -14.70 9.65 -36.55
C ALA A 756 -13.31 10.09 -36.10
N GLN A 757 -12.28 9.70 -36.83
CA GLN A 757 -11.04 10.49 -36.82
C GLN A 757 -10.32 10.33 -38.17
N SER A 758 -9.96 11.43 -38.74
CA SER A 758 -9.23 11.58 -39.97
C SER A 758 -8.05 10.62 -40.04
N THR A 759 -8.04 9.79 -41.05
CA THR A 759 -6.93 8.93 -41.47
C THR A 759 -5.71 9.75 -41.81
N THR A 760 -4.84 10.01 -40.84
CA THR A 760 -3.41 10.08 -41.12
C THR A 760 -2.90 8.67 -40.91
N ARG A 761 -2.82 7.92 -41.99
CA ARG A 761 -2.05 6.66 -42.06
C ARG A 761 -0.62 7.02 -41.67
N GLU A 762 -0.20 6.69 -40.45
CA GLU A 762 1.22 6.66 -40.11
C GLU A 762 1.87 5.64 -41.06
N GLU A 763 2.51 6.12 -42.09
CA GLU A 763 3.43 5.35 -42.91
C GLU A 763 4.49 4.81 -41.93
N LYS A 764 4.65 3.49 -41.83
CA LYS A 764 5.80 2.84 -41.19
C LYS A 764 7.03 3.54 -41.77
N PRO A 765 7.91 4.13 -40.96
CA PRO A 765 9.07 4.81 -41.46
C PRO A 765 9.97 3.78 -42.16
N THR A 766 9.85 3.73 -43.50
CA THR A 766 10.69 2.91 -44.35
C THR A 766 11.93 3.73 -44.67
N GLY A 767 13.01 3.56 -43.87
CA GLY A 767 14.22 4.28 -44.08
C GLY A 767 15.30 4.06 -43.01
N LEU A 768 16.46 4.59 -43.25
CA LEU A 768 17.63 4.49 -42.35
C LEU A 768 17.27 4.90 -40.91
N ARG A 769 16.44 5.93 -40.74
CA ARG A 769 16.02 6.42 -39.41
C ARG A 769 15.27 5.34 -38.61
N ALA A 770 14.38 4.60 -39.24
CA ALA A 770 13.64 3.50 -38.60
C ALA A 770 14.58 2.38 -38.13
N ILE A 771 15.55 2.05 -38.95
CA ILE A 771 16.57 1.03 -38.60
C ILE A 771 17.40 1.49 -37.38
N LEU A 772 17.84 2.74 -37.39
CA LEU A 772 18.58 3.31 -36.26
C LEU A 772 17.74 3.31 -34.98
N GLU A 773 16.51 3.78 -35.05
CA GLU A 773 15.59 3.81 -33.88
C GLU A 773 15.25 2.43 -33.34
N SER A 774 15.22 1.42 -34.19
CA SER A 774 14.92 0.04 -33.79
C SER A 774 16.11 -0.70 -33.14
N LYS A 775 17.35 -0.22 -33.32
CA LYS A 775 18.53 -0.89 -32.85
C LYS A 775 19.44 -0.07 -31.93
N LEU A 776 19.34 1.26 -31.92
CA LEU A 776 20.17 2.12 -31.10
C LEU A 776 19.48 2.56 -29.81
N HIS A 777 20.27 2.62 -28.75
CA HIS A 777 19.89 3.30 -27.52
C HIS A 777 19.64 4.81 -27.80
N PRO A 778 18.65 5.47 -27.14
CA PRO A 778 18.33 6.88 -27.39
C PRO A 778 19.53 7.83 -27.33
N ALA A 779 20.37 7.72 -26.31
CA ALA A 779 21.54 8.58 -26.17
C ALA A 779 22.56 8.41 -27.31
N LEU A 780 22.66 7.20 -27.89
CA LEU A 780 23.54 6.96 -29.04
C LEU A 780 22.93 7.50 -30.33
N LEU A 781 21.62 7.47 -30.45
CA LEU A 781 20.90 8.08 -31.54
C LEU A 781 21.08 9.61 -31.57
N GLU A 782 20.96 10.24 -30.38
CA GLU A 782 21.21 11.69 -30.21
C GLU A 782 22.68 12.05 -30.57
N ALA A 783 23.65 11.24 -30.16
CA ALA A 783 25.05 11.41 -30.49
C ALA A 783 25.30 11.32 -32.00
N PHE A 784 24.65 10.34 -32.67
CA PHE A 784 24.71 10.19 -34.12
C PHE A 784 24.08 11.39 -34.84
N ASP A 785 22.91 11.87 -34.38
CA ASP A 785 22.24 13.04 -34.96
C ASP A 785 23.08 14.32 -34.77
N CYS A 786 23.68 14.52 -33.60
CA CYS A 786 24.55 15.63 -33.31
C CYS A 786 25.77 15.62 -34.24
N TRP A 787 26.47 14.49 -34.36
CA TRP A 787 27.63 14.35 -35.23
C TRP A 787 27.26 14.57 -36.72
N LYS A 788 26.17 13.96 -37.16
CA LYS A 788 25.69 14.08 -38.56
C LYS A 788 25.36 15.52 -38.94
N ASN A 789 24.85 16.34 -38.03
CA ASN A 789 24.44 17.71 -38.25
C ASN A 789 25.59 18.70 -38.10
N SER A 790 26.57 18.43 -37.22
CA SER A 790 27.68 19.36 -36.95
C SER A 790 28.97 19.00 -37.66
N GLY A 791 29.19 17.74 -38.00
CA GLY A 791 30.46 17.24 -38.52
C GLY A 791 31.64 17.37 -37.53
N GLN A 792 31.34 17.66 -36.25
CA GLN A 792 32.30 17.88 -35.18
C GLN A 792 32.05 16.96 -34.01
N ASP A 793 33.05 16.80 -33.16
CA ASP A 793 32.92 16.02 -31.92
C ASP A 793 31.76 16.55 -31.04
N CYS A 794 30.92 15.64 -30.56
CA CYS A 794 29.85 15.88 -29.65
C CYS A 794 30.18 15.25 -28.29
N LYS A 795 29.30 15.45 -27.29
CA LYS A 795 29.50 14.95 -25.91
C LYS A 795 29.93 13.47 -25.82
N LEU A 796 29.54 12.64 -26.79
CA LEU A 796 29.76 11.19 -26.81
C LEU A 796 30.62 10.73 -28.01
N VAL A 797 30.94 11.61 -28.94
CA VAL A 797 31.82 11.34 -30.09
C VAL A 797 33.11 12.12 -29.86
N LYS A 798 34.24 11.43 -29.84
CA LYS A 798 35.58 12.01 -29.64
C LYS A 798 36.50 11.57 -30.78
N ASP A 799 37.20 12.49 -31.35
CA ASP A 799 38.11 12.24 -32.50
C ASP A 799 37.39 11.47 -33.63
N GLY A 800 36.07 11.79 -33.87
CA GLY A 800 35.26 11.14 -34.87
C GLY A 800 34.91 9.70 -34.56
N THR A 801 35.20 9.17 -33.35
CA THR A 801 34.85 7.81 -32.93
C THR A 801 33.89 7.79 -31.74
N VAL A 802 33.14 6.72 -31.63
CA VAL A 802 32.25 6.49 -30.52
C VAL A 802 32.54 5.12 -29.89
N GLU A 803 32.56 5.07 -28.57
CA GLU A 803 32.73 3.80 -27.84
C GLU A 803 31.34 3.17 -27.64
N VAL A 804 31.18 1.94 -28.17
CA VAL A 804 29.87 1.27 -28.21
C VAL A 804 29.96 -0.16 -27.68
N GLN A 805 28.88 -0.60 -27.12
CA GLN A 805 28.62 -1.98 -26.73
C GLN A 805 27.58 -2.57 -27.69
N LEU A 806 27.90 -3.74 -28.28
CA LEU A 806 27.09 -4.44 -29.27
C LEU A 806 26.53 -5.73 -28.69
N TRP A 807 25.25 -5.93 -28.79
CA TRP A 807 24.59 -7.23 -28.58
C TRP A 807 24.36 -7.88 -29.92
N LEU A 808 24.91 -9.08 -30.08
CA LEU A 808 24.88 -9.81 -31.32
C LEU A 808 23.88 -10.98 -31.25
N THR A 809 23.25 -11.31 -32.37
CA THR A 809 22.49 -12.53 -32.51
C THR A 809 23.42 -13.74 -32.72
N ASP A 810 24.55 -13.49 -33.35
CA ASP A 810 25.62 -14.44 -33.66
C ASP A 810 26.97 -13.76 -33.48
N ASP A 811 27.86 -14.37 -32.71
CA ASP A 811 29.23 -13.92 -32.42
C ASP A 811 30.28 -14.77 -33.15
N SER A 812 29.89 -15.40 -34.25
CA SER A 812 30.80 -16.18 -35.08
C SER A 812 32.01 -15.37 -35.60
N ALA A 813 33.09 -16.05 -35.90
CA ALA A 813 34.31 -15.40 -36.44
C ALA A 813 34.00 -14.58 -37.72
N ALA A 814 33.03 -14.97 -38.51
CA ALA A 814 32.57 -14.25 -39.69
C ALA A 814 31.93 -12.90 -39.35
N VAL A 815 31.09 -12.85 -38.30
CA VAL A 815 30.48 -11.60 -37.84
C VAL A 815 31.52 -10.67 -37.22
N LEU A 816 32.45 -11.20 -36.45
CA LEU A 816 33.54 -10.39 -35.85
C LEU A 816 34.45 -9.82 -36.94
N GLU A 817 34.69 -10.53 -38.03
CA GLU A 817 35.48 -10.00 -39.15
C GLU A 817 34.71 -8.90 -39.92
N GLN A 818 33.42 -9.03 -40.14
CA GLN A 818 32.58 -7.97 -40.70
C GLN A 818 32.57 -6.69 -39.82
N LEU A 819 32.61 -6.84 -38.50
CA LEU A 819 32.70 -5.70 -37.57
C LEU A 819 34.07 -4.98 -37.74
N LYS A 820 35.16 -5.74 -37.91
CA LYS A 820 36.46 -5.15 -38.18
C LYS A 820 36.53 -4.43 -39.54
N GLU A 821 35.93 -5.01 -40.60
CA GLU A 821 35.81 -4.35 -41.90
C GLU A 821 35.06 -3.00 -41.84
N LEU A 822 34.11 -2.88 -40.93
CA LEU A 822 33.44 -1.62 -40.63
C LEU A 822 34.32 -0.62 -39.85
N GLY A 823 35.50 -1.01 -39.40
CA GLY A 823 36.38 -0.21 -38.58
C GLY A 823 36.14 -0.34 -37.07
N PHE A 824 35.37 -1.36 -36.63
CA PHE A 824 35.16 -1.61 -35.22
C PHE A 824 36.39 -2.22 -34.58
N THR A 825 36.93 -1.56 -33.56
CA THR A 825 38.07 -2.02 -32.78
C THR A 825 37.59 -2.58 -31.44
N THR A 826 37.62 -3.90 -31.28
CA THR A 826 37.20 -4.57 -30.06
C THR A 826 38.14 -4.28 -28.92
N THR A 827 37.62 -3.79 -27.79
CA THR A 827 38.32 -3.60 -26.54
C THR A 827 38.03 -4.72 -25.53
N GLN A 828 36.80 -5.24 -25.53
CA GLN A 828 36.38 -6.35 -24.67
C GLN A 828 35.37 -7.22 -25.40
N ALA A 829 35.42 -8.53 -25.15
CA ALA A 829 34.40 -9.46 -25.65
C ALA A 829 33.89 -10.37 -24.51
N ARG A 830 32.58 -10.59 -24.46
CA ARG A 830 31.90 -11.48 -23.52
C ARG A 830 31.12 -12.55 -24.32
N PRO A 831 31.79 -13.63 -24.73
CA PRO A 831 31.20 -14.62 -25.66
C PRO A 831 29.93 -15.28 -25.10
N LYS A 832 29.88 -15.55 -23.80
CA LYS A 832 28.66 -16.14 -23.17
C LYS A 832 27.41 -15.28 -23.36
N GLU A 833 27.57 -13.96 -23.37
CA GLU A 833 26.49 -12.98 -23.49
C GLU A 833 26.30 -12.51 -24.94
N LYS A 834 27.17 -12.96 -25.87
CA LYS A 834 27.26 -12.45 -27.25
C LYS A 834 27.40 -10.94 -27.33
N VAL A 835 28.20 -10.40 -26.42
CA VAL A 835 28.44 -8.96 -26.27
C VAL A 835 29.87 -8.62 -26.64
N VAL A 836 30.04 -7.56 -27.43
CA VAL A 836 31.33 -7.03 -27.83
C VAL A 836 31.39 -5.52 -27.56
N VAL A 837 32.41 -5.07 -26.87
CA VAL A 837 32.67 -3.67 -26.58
C VAL A 837 33.86 -3.18 -27.41
N GLY A 838 33.73 -1.97 -27.94
CA GLY A 838 34.81 -1.41 -28.76
C GLY A 838 34.52 -0.01 -29.27
N GLN A 839 35.42 0.48 -30.12
CA GLN A 839 35.31 1.78 -30.75
C GLN A 839 34.94 1.65 -32.23
N LEU A 840 34.06 2.52 -32.68
CA LEU A 840 33.59 2.58 -34.06
C LEU A 840 33.67 4.03 -34.58
N PRO A 841 34.08 4.28 -35.83
CA PRO A 841 33.89 5.59 -36.46
C PRO A 841 32.40 5.97 -36.46
N ALA A 842 32.08 7.20 -36.02
CA ALA A 842 30.69 7.65 -35.88
C ALA A 842 29.90 7.58 -37.20
N GLU A 843 30.58 7.80 -38.35
CA GLU A 843 30.04 7.66 -39.70
C GLU A 843 29.52 6.24 -40.02
N LYS A 844 30.07 5.22 -39.35
CA LYS A 844 29.74 3.80 -39.56
C LYS A 844 28.62 3.28 -38.69
N LEU A 845 28.09 4.08 -37.77
CA LEU A 845 26.94 3.67 -36.92
C LEU A 845 25.72 3.24 -37.74
N ALA A 846 25.46 3.93 -38.85
CA ALA A 846 24.37 3.58 -39.73
C ALA A 846 24.56 2.24 -40.44
N ASP A 847 25.79 1.92 -40.85
CA ASP A 847 26.10 0.65 -41.49
C ASP A 847 26.11 -0.50 -40.47
N LEU A 848 26.61 -0.23 -39.26
CA LEU A 848 26.56 -1.16 -38.14
C LEU A 848 25.09 -1.54 -37.83
N ALA A 849 24.18 -0.57 -37.74
CA ALA A 849 22.77 -0.81 -37.47
C ALA A 849 22.07 -1.65 -38.57
N LYS A 850 22.53 -1.62 -39.80
CA LYS A 850 22.02 -2.44 -40.91
C LYS A 850 22.42 -3.91 -40.83
N MET A 851 23.47 -4.26 -40.09
CA MET A 851 23.91 -5.64 -39.95
C MET A 851 22.82 -6.47 -39.25
N SER A 852 22.44 -7.62 -39.86
CA SER A 852 21.44 -8.55 -39.30
C SER A 852 21.92 -9.18 -37.99
N ALA A 853 23.22 -9.38 -37.85
CA ALA A 853 23.83 -9.94 -36.64
C ALA A 853 23.83 -8.97 -35.46
N VAL A 854 23.64 -7.66 -35.68
CA VAL A 854 23.55 -6.66 -34.61
C VAL A 854 22.10 -6.56 -34.14
N ARG A 855 21.86 -6.94 -32.91
CA ARG A 855 20.56 -6.89 -32.26
C ARG A 855 20.30 -5.53 -31.59
N PHE A 856 21.33 -5.01 -30.89
CA PHE A 856 21.23 -3.73 -30.21
C PHE A 856 22.60 -3.08 -30.06
N VAL A 857 22.63 -1.75 -30.03
CA VAL A 857 23.87 -0.94 -29.90
C VAL A 857 23.64 0.12 -28.83
N SER A 858 24.53 0.20 -27.85
CA SER A 858 24.50 1.25 -26.84
C SER A 858 25.87 1.86 -26.58
N LEU A 859 25.88 2.91 -25.80
CA LEU A 859 27.11 3.49 -25.25
C LEU A 859 27.69 2.60 -24.17
N VAL A 860 29.02 2.57 -24.08
CA VAL A 860 29.73 2.04 -22.92
C VAL A 860 29.58 3.08 -21.81
N ARG A 861 28.82 2.79 -20.79
CA ARG A 861 28.78 3.61 -19.56
C ARG A 861 30.01 3.24 -18.72
N ARG A 862 30.84 4.23 -18.43
CA ARG A 862 32.00 4.13 -17.55
C ARG A 862 31.58 4.33 -16.12
#